data_854a942b54c5451da2f79f14f52642d0
#
_entry.id   854a942b54c5451da2f79f14f52642d0
#
_cell.length_a   1.000
_cell.length_b   1.000
_cell.length_c   1.000
_cell.angle_alpha   90.00
_cell.angle_beta   90.00
_cell.angle_gamma   90.00
#
_symmetry.space_group_name_H-M   'P 1'
#
loop_
_entity.id
_entity.type
_entity.pdbx_description
1 polymer ?
#
loop_
_entity_poly.entity_id
_entity_poly.type
_entity_poly.pdbx_seq_one_letter_code
_entity_poly.pdbx_strand_id
1 'polypeptide(L)'
;RLALDLHVERSAAMPMEGKGVYARWDTDDHTLRVYTSTQATTSVRAAVAAKLGLALNKVECIAPDVGGGFGVKIVHPWPEEVLVPWAARRLARAGVAHEIKWTEDRREHFVSSAHERAQVQRVEVGFDDDGHLLAFDFTFWHDNGAYTPYGIIVPIITSTQVLGPYKPGAYRCEFFSMYTNTVMVTPYRGAGRPQGVFAMERAMDAIADALGCDRAAVREVNLIQPDEMPYDHQLVFQDGRPLIYDSGDYPAELAKIKALVGWDDFEAVREQARAEGRRVGIGLACYVEGTGPGPYEGAHVVVETSGKVKVATGLTTQGQGHQTAFAQVVADQLGVPLEDVEVVTGDTRRFRYAVGTFASRAAVMSGSAMHIAAGLVRAKALRIAAEALEVSVDDLELVDGAAHVRGTAPGTPGTSLPLSTIAVLSNPLRYAFDKASQAATQFAVGDTGKPPVPEGEEPGLEATGYYSPERSTFASGMHAVVVETDPLTAEVRILRYCVVHDCGSLINPRIVEGQVQGGVAQGIGGALYERMEYDEHGQLLNASYLDFLMPYATEVPREIEIDHLETPSPLNPLGIKGAGEAGVIPGMAVLAAAIEDAEGFRIDRMPISPSELFHLRQAHARGELHYLSRNRNDPTHHEENQR
;
A
#
# COMPACT_ATOMS: atom_id res chain seq x y z
N ARG A 1 22.86 -12.91 24.47
CA ARG A 1 21.39 -12.93 24.52
C ARG A 1 20.91 -11.62 25.15
N LEU A 2 19.88 -11.00 24.56
CA LEU A 2 19.21 -9.80 25.07
C LEU A 2 17.72 -10.02 25.10
N ALA A 3 17.03 -9.27 25.97
CA ALA A 3 15.57 -9.21 26.03
C ALA A 3 15.13 -7.75 25.99
N LEU A 4 14.04 -7.48 25.25
CA LEU A 4 13.42 -6.17 25.12
C LEU A 4 11.93 -6.30 25.42
N ASP A 5 11.41 -5.38 26.22
CA ASP A 5 9.98 -5.16 26.40
C ASP A 5 9.62 -3.86 25.68
N LEU A 6 8.77 -3.97 24.66
CA LEU A 6 8.44 -2.86 23.76
C LEU A 6 6.93 -2.58 23.80
N HIS A 7 6.57 -1.34 23.53
CA HIS A 7 5.18 -0.91 23.56
C HIS A 7 4.85 0.01 22.39
N VAL A 8 3.79 -0.34 21.66
CA VAL A 8 3.20 0.52 20.63
C VAL A 8 1.79 0.87 21.05
N GLU A 9 1.51 2.16 21.14
CA GLU A 9 0.21 2.68 21.56
C GLU A 9 -0.84 2.54 20.46
N ARG A 10 -2.09 2.65 20.87
CA ARG A 10 -3.23 2.67 19.97
C ARG A 10 -3.27 3.97 19.17
N SER A 11 -3.46 3.85 17.89
CA SER A 11 -3.63 4.94 16.93
C SER A 11 -4.82 4.65 16.02
N ALA A 12 -5.18 5.57 15.15
CA ALA A 12 -6.22 5.40 14.15
C ALA A 12 -5.91 6.12 12.86
N ALA A 13 -6.27 5.52 11.74
CA ALA A 13 -6.26 6.24 10.47
C ALA A 13 -7.34 7.32 10.46
N MET A 14 -6.94 8.53 10.13
CA MET A 14 -7.81 9.71 10.06
C MET A 14 -7.87 10.27 8.64
N PRO A 15 -8.60 9.61 7.71
CA PRO A 15 -8.82 10.21 6.39
C PRO A 15 -9.51 11.55 6.55
N MET A 16 -9.13 12.54 5.73
CA MET A 16 -9.73 13.88 5.80
C MET A 16 -11.22 13.84 5.45
N GLU A 17 -11.62 12.95 4.56
CA GLU A 17 -13.03 12.61 4.32
C GLU A 17 -13.50 11.53 5.30
N GLY A 18 -14.52 11.82 6.11
CA GLY A 18 -15.26 10.81 6.88
C GLY A 18 -15.96 9.80 5.97
N LYS A 19 -16.62 8.78 6.53
CA LYS A 19 -17.44 7.87 5.75
C LYS A 19 -18.71 8.57 5.26
N GLY A 20 -19.18 8.20 4.08
CA GLY A 20 -20.43 8.72 3.52
C GLY A 20 -21.18 7.63 2.76
N VAL A 21 -22.49 7.62 2.91
CA VAL A 21 -23.39 6.72 2.17
C VAL A 21 -24.56 7.54 1.63
N TYR A 22 -24.80 7.42 0.33
CA TYR A 22 -26.01 7.90 -0.31
C TYR A 22 -26.68 6.72 -0.99
N ALA A 23 -27.99 6.54 -0.76
CA ALA A 23 -28.75 5.47 -1.37
C ALA A 23 -30.03 5.99 -2.01
N ARG A 24 -30.34 5.47 -3.19
CA ARG A 24 -31.58 5.72 -3.94
C ARG A 24 -32.24 4.40 -4.28
N TRP A 25 -33.53 4.30 -3.98
CA TRP A 25 -34.40 3.22 -4.43
C TRP A 25 -35.20 3.65 -5.66
N ASP A 26 -35.02 2.93 -6.75
CA ASP A 26 -35.82 3.07 -7.96
C ASP A 26 -37.07 2.19 -7.82
N THR A 27 -38.27 2.81 -7.90
CA THR A 27 -39.54 2.11 -7.74
C THR A 27 -39.97 1.41 -9.03
N ASP A 28 -39.48 1.82 -10.19
CA ASP A 28 -39.93 1.33 -11.49
C ASP A 28 -39.26 -0.02 -11.80
N ASP A 29 -37.96 -0.09 -11.64
CA ASP A 29 -37.18 -1.31 -11.89
C ASP A 29 -36.81 -2.09 -10.62
N HIS A 30 -37.15 -1.57 -9.45
CA HIS A 30 -36.81 -2.13 -8.14
C HIS A 30 -35.31 -2.30 -7.92
N THR A 31 -34.52 -1.32 -8.37
CA THR A 31 -33.05 -1.28 -8.21
C THR A 31 -32.67 -0.35 -7.07
N LEU A 32 -31.71 -0.79 -6.26
CA LEU A 32 -31.09 -0.02 -5.19
C LEU A 32 -29.70 0.45 -5.65
N ARG A 33 -29.53 1.76 -5.78
CA ARG A 33 -28.24 2.37 -6.11
C ARG A 33 -27.60 2.95 -4.86
N VAL A 34 -26.38 2.54 -4.56
CA VAL A 34 -25.63 2.93 -3.37
C VAL A 34 -24.32 3.59 -3.79
N TYR A 35 -24.11 4.83 -3.36
CA TYR A 35 -22.83 5.51 -3.42
C TYR A 35 -22.23 5.49 -2.02
N THR A 36 -20.99 5.02 -1.91
CA THR A 36 -20.33 4.91 -0.60
C THR A 36 -18.83 5.15 -0.71
N SER A 37 -18.26 5.79 0.30
CA SER A 37 -16.82 5.99 0.43
C SER A 37 -16.16 4.70 0.95
N THR A 38 -16.00 3.73 0.06
CA THR A 38 -15.49 2.39 0.39
C THR A 38 -14.25 2.02 -0.41
N GLN A 39 -13.45 1.10 0.14
CA GLN A 39 -12.31 0.47 -0.55
C GLN A 39 -12.72 -0.80 -1.33
N ALA A 40 -14.01 -1.24 -1.26
CA ALA A 40 -14.45 -2.52 -1.83
C ALA A 40 -15.95 -2.54 -2.20
N THR A 41 -16.31 -1.91 -3.32
CA THR A 41 -17.72 -1.78 -3.77
C THR A 41 -18.42 -3.11 -3.99
N THR A 42 -17.72 -4.12 -4.49
CA THR A 42 -18.28 -5.45 -4.75
C THR A 42 -18.73 -6.15 -3.47
N SER A 43 -17.93 -6.03 -2.41
CA SER A 43 -18.24 -6.60 -1.11
C SER A 43 -19.42 -5.88 -0.44
N VAL A 44 -19.45 -4.54 -0.49
CA VAL A 44 -20.61 -3.74 -0.02
C VAL A 44 -21.86 -4.13 -0.79
N ARG A 45 -21.81 -4.21 -2.12
CA ARG A 45 -22.92 -4.66 -2.96
C ARG A 45 -23.47 -6.02 -2.53
N ALA A 46 -22.58 -6.99 -2.34
CA ALA A 46 -22.96 -8.34 -1.93
C ALA A 46 -23.61 -8.36 -0.54
N ALA A 47 -23.03 -7.63 0.41
CA ALA A 47 -23.54 -7.54 1.77
C ALA A 47 -24.91 -6.84 1.84
N VAL A 48 -25.07 -5.71 1.15
CA VAL A 48 -26.37 -4.99 1.07
C VAL A 48 -27.43 -5.89 0.43
N ALA A 49 -27.12 -6.56 -0.68
CA ALA A 49 -28.04 -7.49 -1.33
C ALA A 49 -28.50 -8.60 -0.37
N ALA A 50 -27.55 -9.26 0.30
CA ALA A 50 -27.84 -10.34 1.24
C ALA A 50 -28.67 -9.86 2.45
N LYS A 51 -28.27 -8.73 3.08
CA LYS A 51 -28.94 -8.21 4.28
C LYS A 51 -30.35 -7.70 4.01
N LEU A 52 -30.60 -7.16 2.80
CA LEU A 52 -31.92 -6.65 2.42
C LEU A 52 -32.79 -7.67 1.65
N GLY A 53 -32.29 -8.88 1.43
CA GLY A 53 -33.02 -9.92 0.68
C GLY A 53 -33.29 -9.50 -0.76
N LEU A 54 -32.30 -8.88 -1.42
CA LEU A 54 -32.38 -8.47 -2.83
C LEU A 54 -31.51 -9.40 -3.69
N ALA A 55 -31.93 -9.58 -4.94
CA ALA A 55 -31.07 -10.20 -5.93
C ALA A 55 -29.86 -9.28 -6.21
N LEU A 56 -28.68 -9.86 -6.43
CA LEU A 56 -27.45 -9.10 -6.61
C LEU A 56 -27.51 -8.11 -7.78
N ASN A 57 -28.21 -8.46 -8.86
CA ASN A 57 -28.44 -7.58 -10.02
C ASN A 57 -29.44 -6.43 -9.75
N LYS A 58 -30.03 -6.37 -8.56
CA LYS A 58 -30.91 -5.28 -8.11
C LYS A 58 -30.19 -4.32 -7.13
N VAL A 59 -28.88 -4.49 -6.97
CA VAL A 59 -28.05 -3.58 -6.17
C VAL A 59 -26.87 -3.12 -7.04
N GLU A 60 -26.75 -1.82 -7.19
CA GLU A 60 -25.59 -1.15 -7.81
C GLU A 60 -24.81 -0.43 -6.72
N CYS A 61 -23.50 -0.61 -6.69
CA CYS A 61 -22.62 0.07 -5.74
C CYS A 61 -21.54 0.83 -6.48
N ILE A 62 -21.37 2.09 -6.13
CA ILE A 62 -20.43 3.01 -6.76
C ILE A 62 -19.62 3.70 -5.67
N ALA A 63 -18.28 3.65 -5.78
CA ALA A 63 -17.39 4.49 -5.01
C ALA A 63 -16.94 5.63 -5.92
N PRO A 64 -17.35 6.88 -5.65
CA PRO A 64 -16.75 8.05 -6.30
C PRO A 64 -15.30 8.22 -5.84
N ASP A 65 -14.65 9.31 -6.21
CA ASP A 65 -13.33 9.64 -5.66
C ASP A 65 -13.43 9.76 -4.14
N VAL A 66 -12.63 8.95 -3.44
CA VAL A 66 -12.67 8.84 -1.97
C VAL A 66 -11.50 9.60 -1.38
N GLY A 67 -11.77 10.48 -0.42
CA GLY A 67 -10.80 11.36 0.25
C GLY A 67 -10.00 10.67 1.35
N GLY A 68 -9.33 9.57 1.01
CA GLY A 68 -8.54 8.73 1.90
C GLY A 68 -9.32 7.53 2.43
N GLY A 69 -8.62 6.41 2.61
CA GLY A 69 -9.18 5.19 3.17
C GLY A 69 -8.28 4.61 4.25
N PHE A 70 -7.03 4.34 3.91
CA PHE A 70 -5.95 3.86 4.79
C PHE A 70 -6.27 2.59 5.58
N GLY A 71 -7.35 1.86 5.20
CA GLY A 71 -7.81 0.66 5.87
C GLY A 71 -9.09 0.82 6.68
N VAL A 72 -9.47 2.03 7.12
CA VAL A 72 -10.73 2.22 7.88
C VAL A 72 -11.98 2.13 7.03
N LYS A 73 -11.87 2.26 5.70
CA LYS A 73 -12.99 2.13 4.75
C LYS A 73 -13.01 0.76 4.05
N ILE A 74 -12.27 -0.21 4.58
CA ILE A 74 -12.22 -1.58 4.05
C ILE A 74 -13.22 -2.52 4.74
N VAL A 75 -13.62 -2.23 5.98
CA VAL A 75 -14.65 -3.00 6.67
C VAL A 75 -15.96 -2.85 5.92
N HIS A 76 -16.56 -3.96 5.59
CA HIS A 76 -17.83 -3.98 4.90
C HIS A 76 -18.67 -5.19 5.36
N PRO A 77 -19.96 -4.94 5.51
CA PRO A 77 -20.55 -3.59 5.46
C PRO A 77 -20.37 -2.86 6.80
N TRP A 78 -20.09 -1.59 6.74
CA TRP A 78 -20.37 -0.71 7.87
C TRP A 78 -21.88 -0.70 8.14
N PRO A 79 -22.34 -0.49 9.39
CA PRO A 79 -23.78 -0.43 9.69
C PRO A 79 -24.53 0.53 8.78
N GLU A 80 -23.97 1.70 8.49
CA GLU A 80 -24.57 2.75 7.66
C GLU A 80 -24.70 2.33 6.20
N GLU A 81 -23.79 1.51 5.68
CA GLU A 81 -23.88 0.96 4.33
C GLU A 81 -25.06 0.01 4.12
N VAL A 82 -25.66 -0.47 5.21
CA VAL A 82 -26.89 -1.29 5.19
C VAL A 82 -28.11 -0.47 5.61
N LEU A 83 -27.98 0.35 6.67
CA LEU A 83 -29.11 1.12 7.23
C LEU A 83 -29.61 2.20 6.28
N VAL A 84 -28.71 2.94 5.62
CA VAL A 84 -29.08 4.01 4.69
C VAL A 84 -29.80 3.44 3.46
N PRO A 85 -29.32 2.39 2.77
CA PRO A 85 -30.04 1.70 1.71
C PRO A 85 -31.38 1.09 2.16
N TRP A 86 -31.43 0.50 3.35
CA TRP A 86 -32.67 -0.03 3.91
C TRP A 86 -33.72 1.09 4.12
N ALA A 87 -33.31 2.22 4.68
CA ALA A 87 -34.17 3.36 4.91
C ALA A 87 -34.69 3.96 3.59
N ALA A 88 -33.81 4.15 2.59
CA ALA A 88 -34.20 4.63 1.26
C ALA A 88 -35.28 3.73 0.63
N ARG A 89 -35.07 2.41 0.66
CA ARG A 89 -36.06 1.43 0.15
C ARG A 89 -37.39 1.48 0.93
N ARG A 90 -37.34 1.59 2.26
CA ARG A 90 -38.52 1.62 3.12
C ARG A 90 -39.34 2.88 2.90
N LEU A 91 -38.71 4.03 2.86
CA LEU A 91 -39.36 5.33 2.67
C LEU A 91 -39.91 5.49 1.25
N ALA A 92 -39.23 4.99 0.23
CA ALA A 92 -39.72 4.97 -1.14
C ALA A 92 -40.99 4.15 -1.28
N ARG A 93 -41.07 2.96 -0.66
CA ARG A 93 -42.27 2.13 -0.63
C ARG A 93 -43.42 2.77 0.13
N ALA A 94 -43.15 3.68 1.05
CA ALA A 94 -44.16 4.45 1.77
C ALA A 94 -44.54 5.75 1.04
N GLY A 95 -43.90 6.06 -0.11
CA GLY A 95 -44.14 7.29 -0.87
C GLY A 95 -43.60 8.57 -0.20
N VAL A 96 -42.66 8.44 0.74
CA VAL A 96 -42.12 9.56 1.53
C VAL A 96 -40.88 10.16 0.90
N ALA A 97 -39.86 9.32 0.61
CA ALA A 97 -38.60 9.75 0.00
C ALA A 97 -37.93 8.59 -0.72
N HIS A 98 -37.29 8.85 -1.85
CA HIS A 98 -36.58 7.84 -2.64
C HIS A 98 -35.06 7.83 -2.41
N GLU A 99 -34.55 8.86 -1.74
CA GLU A 99 -33.12 9.12 -1.57
C GLU A 99 -32.81 9.43 -0.11
N ILE A 100 -31.72 8.85 0.40
CA ILE A 100 -31.22 9.10 1.75
C ILE A 100 -29.71 9.26 1.67
N LYS A 101 -29.18 10.25 2.37
CA LYS A 101 -27.75 10.47 2.56
C LYS A 101 -27.44 10.51 4.06
N TRP A 102 -26.33 9.88 4.41
CA TRP A 102 -25.67 10.01 5.70
C TRP A 102 -24.20 10.39 5.46
N THR A 103 -23.68 11.21 6.34
CA THR A 103 -22.25 11.59 6.32
C THR A 103 -21.75 11.53 7.76
N GLU A 104 -20.70 10.78 7.98
CA GLU A 104 -20.03 10.66 9.27
C GLU A 104 -19.41 12.00 9.67
N ASP A 105 -19.65 12.45 10.89
CA ASP A 105 -18.88 13.54 11.46
C ASP A 105 -17.56 13.04 12.08
N ARG A 106 -16.65 13.96 12.42
CA ARG A 106 -15.33 13.58 12.92
C ARG A 106 -15.39 12.93 14.30
N ARG A 107 -16.31 13.32 15.16
CA ARG A 107 -16.47 12.71 16.49
C ARG A 107 -17.02 11.28 16.37
N GLU A 108 -17.98 11.06 15.48
CA GLU A 108 -18.45 9.71 15.15
C GLU A 108 -17.29 8.84 14.66
N HIS A 109 -16.42 9.38 13.79
CA HIS A 109 -15.26 8.65 13.29
C HIS A 109 -14.34 8.18 14.43
N PHE A 110 -14.02 9.03 15.39
CA PHE A 110 -13.16 8.67 16.54
C PHE A 110 -13.76 7.55 17.40
N VAL A 111 -15.06 7.56 17.65
CA VAL A 111 -15.70 6.67 18.64
C VAL A 111 -16.37 5.43 18.01
N SER A 112 -16.63 5.42 16.72
CA SER A 112 -17.38 4.34 16.06
C SER A 112 -16.72 3.78 14.80
N SER A 113 -15.57 4.32 14.37
CA SER A 113 -14.84 3.79 13.22
C SER A 113 -13.91 2.64 13.64
N ALA A 114 -12.66 2.65 13.22
CA ALA A 114 -11.70 1.61 13.55
C ALA A 114 -10.36 2.21 13.96
N HIS A 115 -9.69 1.55 14.89
CA HIS A 115 -8.35 1.86 15.35
C HIS A 115 -7.36 0.76 14.98
N GLU A 116 -6.08 0.94 15.32
CA GLU A 116 -5.04 -0.09 15.16
C GLU A 116 -3.80 0.28 16.01
N ARG A 117 -2.69 -0.38 15.80
CA ARG A 117 -1.33 -0.23 16.35
C ARG A 117 -1.10 -0.85 17.73
N ALA A 118 -2.03 -0.83 18.67
CA ALA A 118 -1.77 -1.24 20.05
C ALA A 118 -1.19 -2.65 20.17
N GLN A 119 0.08 -2.72 20.60
CA GLN A 119 0.77 -3.97 20.93
C GLN A 119 1.72 -3.79 22.10
N VAL A 120 1.73 -4.77 23.01
CA VAL A 120 2.81 -4.97 23.97
C VAL A 120 3.64 -6.14 23.46
N GLN A 121 4.95 -5.97 23.41
CA GLN A 121 5.85 -6.89 22.73
C GLN A 121 7.00 -7.27 23.63
N ARG A 122 7.38 -8.55 23.60
CA ARG A 122 8.58 -9.07 24.21
C ARG A 122 9.43 -9.74 23.15
N VAL A 123 10.66 -9.28 23.01
CA VAL A 123 11.64 -9.80 22.06
C VAL A 123 12.81 -10.39 22.84
N GLU A 124 13.19 -11.63 22.54
CA GLU A 124 14.43 -12.22 23.01
C GLU A 124 15.31 -12.57 21.79
N VAL A 125 16.55 -12.10 21.80
CA VAL A 125 17.50 -12.33 20.69
C VAL A 125 18.76 -13.03 21.15
N GLY A 126 19.20 -14.01 20.36
CA GLY A 126 20.51 -14.63 20.45
C GLY A 126 21.35 -14.20 19.25
N PHE A 127 22.60 -13.81 19.51
CA PHE A 127 23.56 -13.39 18.48
C PHE A 127 24.96 -13.84 18.85
N ASP A 128 25.87 -13.86 17.88
CA ASP A 128 27.29 -14.12 18.10
C ASP A 128 28.11 -12.82 18.22
N ASP A 129 29.42 -12.98 18.43
CA ASP A 129 30.34 -11.84 18.60
C ASP A 129 30.56 -11.04 17.29
N ASP A 130 30.20 -11.59 16.14
CA ASP A 130 30.24 -10.94 14.83
C ASP A 130 28.92 -10.23 14.49
N GLY A 131 27.90 -10.36 15.37
CA GLY A 131 26.59 -9.72 15.22
C GLY A 131 25.56 -10.51 14.40
N HIS A 132 25.86 -11.76 14.03
CA HIS A 132 24.86 -12.59 13.34
C HIS A 132 23.71 -12.96 14.26
N LEU A 133 22.49 -12.80 13.77
CA LEU A 133 21.23 -13.11 14.46
C LEU A 133 21.00 -14.63 14.47
N LEU A 134 21.35 -15.30 15.55
CA LEU A 134 21.22 -16.74 15.70
C LEU A 134 19.80 -17.20 16.03
N ALA A 135 19.06 -16.38 16.79
CA ALA A 135 17.68 -16.69 17.16
C ALA A 135 16.89 -15.40 17.44
N PHE A 136 15.62 -15.41 17.05
CA PHE A 136 14.66 -14.36 17.33
C PHE A 136 13.39 -14.99 17.92
N ASP A 137 13.13 -14.76 19.20
CA ASP A 137 11.93 -15.22 19.91
C ASP A 137 11.04 -14.00 20.18
N PHE A 138 9.82 -14.01 19.64
CA PHE A 138 8.92 -12.88 19.64
C PHE A 138 7.56 -13.25 20.23
N THR A 139 7.22 -12.65 21.35
CA THR A 139 5.89 -12.78 21.97
C THR A 139 5.21 -11.42 22.03
N PHE A 140 3.94 -11.34 21.59
CA PHE A 140 3.22 -10.08 21.67
C PHE A 140 1.73 -10.25 21.97
N TRP A 141 1.17 -9.21 22.60
CA TRP A 141 -0.25 -9.06 22.88
C TRP A 141 -0.81 -7.95 22.02
N HIS A 142 -1.80 -8.28 21.20
CA HIS A 142 -2.45 -7.36 20.27
C HIS A 142 -3.85 -7.03 20.78
N ASP A 143 -4.16 -5.75 20.95
CA ASP A 143 -5.48 -5.26 21.34
C ASP A 143 -6.41 -5.13 20.13
N ASN A 144 -7.40 -6.03 20.03
CA ASN A 144 -8.41 -6.03 18.97
C ASN A 144 -9.61 -5.10 19.23
N GLY A 145 -9.70 -4.51 20.43
CA GLY A 145 -10.91 -3.81 20.84
C GLY A 145 -12.10 -4.76 21.06
N ALA A 146 -13.30 -4.23 21.01
CA ALA A 146 -14.53 -4.96 21.37
C ALA A 146 -14.99 -5.96 20.30
N TYR A 147 -14.59 -5.78 19.04
CA TYR A 147 -14.99 -6.60 17.90
C TYR A 147 -13.82 -6.86 16.96
N THR A 148 -13.84 -8.00 16.26
CA THR A 148 -12.80 -8.39 15.29
C THR A 148 -13.40 -8.57 13.90
N PRO A 149 -13.77 -7.50 13.20
CA PRO A 149 -14.37 -7.61 11.86
C PRO A 149 -13.42 -8.24 10.82
N TYR A 150 -12.12 -8.14 11.05
CA TYR A 150 -11.05 -8.73 10.23
C TYR A 150 -10.35 -9.93 10.87
N GLY A 151 -10.85 -10.44 11.99
CA GLY A 151 -10.21 -11.54 12.70
C GLY A 151 -8.81 -11.19 13.19
N ILE A 152 -7.87 -12.10 12.96
CA ILE A 152 -6.48 -11.99 13.43
C ILE A 152 -5.49 -11.57 12.32
N ILE A 153 -5.95 -10.88 11.28
CA ILE A 153 -5.10 -10.56 10.13
C ILE A 153 -3.91 -9.66 10.52
N VAL A 154 -4.13 -8.66 11.39
CA VAL A 154 -3.06 -7.75 11.83
C VAL A 154 -1.97 -8.49 12.60
N PRO A 155 -2.25 -9.29 13.66
CA PRO A 155 -1.22 -10.06 14.32
C PRO A 155 -0.55 -11.11 13.43
N ILE A 156 -1.24 -11.73 12.47
CA ILE A 156 -0.60 -12.62 11.49
C ILE A 156 0.41 -11.84 10.63
N ILE A 157 0.07 -10.64 10.17
CA ILE A 157 1.00 -9.81 9.41
C ILE A 157 2.20 -9.40 10.28
N THR A 158 1.97 -8.99 11.54
CA THR A 158 3.07 -8.70 12.46
C THR A 158 4.01 -9.89 12.58
N SER A 159 3.48 -11.10 12.84
CA SER A 159 4.29 -12.30 13.06
C SER A 159 5.05 -12.78 11.82
N THR A 160 4.52 -12.57 10.63
CA THR A 160 5.14 -13.04 9.39
C THR A 160 6.06 -12.01 8.73
N GLN A 161 5.89 -10.72 9.04
CA GLN A 161 6.65 -9.63 8.40
C GLN A 161 7.68 -8.99 9.35
N VAL A 162 7.75 -9.44 10.61
CA VAL A 162 8.75 -8.97 11.58
C VAL A 162 10.18 -9.22 11.13
N LEU A 163 10.43 -10.28 10.37
CA LEU A 163 11.77 -10.67 9.94
C LEU A 163 12.43 -9.64 9.01
N GLY A 164 11.64 -8.83 8.28
CA GLY A 164 12.17 -7.83 7.37
C GLY A 164 13.14 -8.44 6.34
N PRO A 165 14.26 -7.75 6.01
CA PRO A 165 15.26 -8.27 5.08
C PRO A 165 16.28 -9.23 5.71
N TYR A 166 16.03 -9.71 6.95
CA TYR A 166 17.01 -10.47 7.73
C TYR A 166 16.74 -11.98 7.73
N LYS A 167 17.78 -12.75 7.98
CA LYS A 167 17.79 -14.22 8.02
C LYS A 167 18.24 -14.76 9.38
N PRO A 168 17.37 -14.75 10.42
CA PRO A 168 17.71 -15.36 11.70
C PRO A 168 17.94 -16.87 11.55
N GLY A 169 18.88 -17.41 12.33
CA GLY A 169 19.15 -18.86 12.35
C GLY A 169 17.96 -19.67 12.86
N ALA A 170 17.18 -19.12 13.79
CA ALA A 170 15.94 -19.66 14.29
C ALA A 170 14.91 -18.55 14.57
N TYR A 171 13.64 -18.84 14.29
CA TYR A 171 12.53 -17.94 14.58
C TYR A 171 11.41 -18.64 15.33
N ARG A 172 10.95 -18.03 16.41
CA ARG A 172 9.73 -18.43 17.10
C ARG A 172 8.86 -17.20 17.31
N CYS A 173 7.56 -17.34 17.08
CA CYS A 173 6.59 -16.30 17.39
C CYS A 173 5.37 -16.87 18.10
N GLU A 174 4.94 -16.20 19.16
CA GLU A 174 3.69 -16.45 19.85
C GLU A 174 2.94 -15.13 20.01
N PHE A 175 1.65 -15.11 19.68
CA PHE A 175 0.85 -13.91 19.87
C PHE A 175 -0.51 -14.19 20.50
N PHE A 176 -0.98 -13.21 21.25
CA PHE A 176 -2.27 -13.21 21.92
C PHE A 176 -3.12 -12.06 21.36
N SER A 177 -4.24 -12.40 20.78
CA SER A 177 -5.21 -11.44 20.25
C SER A 177 -6.28 -11.20 21.29
N MET A 178 -6.25 -10.02 21.92
CA MET A 178 -7.03 -9.72 23.11
C MET A 178 -8.27 -8.90 22.77
N TYR A 179 -9.41 -9.28 23.35
CA TYR A 179 -10.59 -8.41 23.36
C TYR A 179 -10.50 -7.41 24.52
N THR A 180 -10.87 -6.18 24.22
CA THR A 180 -10.99 -5.09 25.19
C THR A 180 -12.30 -4.33 24.93
N ASN A 181 -12.66 -3.39 25.82
CA ASN A 181 -13.84 -2.53 25.64
C ASN A 181 -13.54 -1.24 24.86
N THR A 182 -12.48 -1.22 24.06
CA THR A 182 -12.12 -0.12 23.17
C THR A 182 -12.74 -0.27 21.78
N VAL A 183 -12.57 0.73 20.92
CA VAL A 183 -13.03 0.68 19.52
C VAL A 183 -12.37 -0.50 18.78
N MET A 184 -13.12 -1.15 17.89
CA MET A 184 -12.64 -2.30 17.12
C MET A 184 -11.41 -1.98 16.26
N VAL A 185 -10.63 -3.00 15.95
CA VAL A 185 -9.42 -2.89 15.12
C VAL A 185 -9.69 -3.36 13.70
N THR A 186 -9.17 -2.58 12.74
CA THR A 186 -9.00 -2.98 11.33
C THR A 186 -7.58 -2.64 10.88
N PRO A 187 -7.12 -3.21 9.76
CA PRO A 187 -5.85 -2.76 9.20
C PRO A 187 -5.79 -1.25 9.00
N TYR A 188 -4.79 -0.60 9.60
CA TYR A 188 -4.37 0.76 9.26
C TYR A 188 -3.08 0.65 8.45
N ARG A 189 -2.90 1.45 7.44
CA ARG A 189 -1.77 1.48 6.48
C ARG A 189 -0.49 0.88 7.10
N GLY A 190 0.03 -0.21 6.50
CA GLY A 190 1.09 -1.05 7.08
C GLY A 190 0.60 -2.30 7.82
N ALA A 191 -0.59 -2.24 8.49
CA ALA A 191 -1.35 -3.40 8.99
C ALA A 191 -0.51 -4.41 9.81
N GLY A 192 0.09 -3.99 10.91
CA GLY A 192 0.94 -4.85 11.76
C GLY A 192 2.43 -4.86 11.38
N ARG A 193 2.80 -4.45 10.15
CA ARG A 193 4.21 -4.30 9.76
C ARG A 193 4.94 -3.21 10.55
N PRO A 194 4.36 -2.01 10.79
CA PRO A 194 5.03 -1.01 11.61
C PRO A 194 5.42 -1.51 12.99
N GLN A 195 4.57 -2.33 13.62
CA GLN A 195 4.84 -2.93 14.93
C GLN A 195 5.93 -4.01 14.84
N GLY A 196 5.87 -4.87 13.82
CA GLY A 196 6.89 -5.91 13.59
C GLY A 196 8.25 -5.30 13.29
N VAL A 197 8.31 -4.32 12.41
CA VAL A 197 9.55 -3.60 12.07
C VAL A 197 10.09 -2.85 13.29
N PHE A 198 9.23 -2.25 14.11
CA PHE A 198 9.66 -1.65 15.39
C PHE A 198 10.35 -2.70 16.26
N ALA A 199 9.79 -3.89 16.44
CA ALA A 199 10.37 -4.95 17.24
C ALA A 199 11.74 -5.41 16.70
N MET A 200 11.83 -5.70 15.42
CA MET A 200 13.09 -6.17 14.80
C MET A 200 14.17 -5.11 14.81
N GLU A 201 13.84 -3.90 14.41
CA GLU A 201 14.83 -2.82 14.28
C GLU A 201 15.36 -2.36 15.64
N ARG A 202 14.49 -2.38 16.70
CA ARG A 202 14.95 -2.16 18.10
C ARG A 202 15.89 -3.28 18.55
N ALA A 203 15.66 -4.53 18.14
CA ALA A 203 16.53 -5.65 18.44
C ALA A 203 17.89 -5.51 17.73
N MET A 204 17.92 -5.11 16.46
CA MET A 204 19.17 -4.87 15.73
C MET A 204 20.01 -3.76 16.35
N ASP A 205 19.37 -2.66 16.76
CA ASP A 205 20.06 -1.58 17.48
C ASP A 205 20.61 -2.06 18.85
N ALA A 206 19.83 -2.87 19.58
CA ALA A 206 20.28 -3.41 20.87
C ALA A 206 21.48 -4.37 20.73
N ILE A 207 21.53 -5.16 19.65
CA ILE A 207 22.70 -6.00 19.34
C ILE A 207 23.92 -5.12 19.07
N ALA A 208 23.78 -4.07 18.25
CA ALA A 208 24.87 -3.14 17.93
C ALA A 208 25.41 -2.47 19.21
N ASP A 209 24.52 -2.01 20.08
CA ASP A 209 24.89 -1.42 21.36
C ASP A 209 25.65 -2.40 22.27
N ALA A 210 25.17 -3.65 22.38
CA ALA A 210 25.78 -4.69 23.19
C ALA A 210 27.20 -5.07 22.70
N LEU A 211 27.40 -5.06 21.39
CA LEU A 211 28.69 -5.35 20.76
C LEU A 211 29.59 -4.10 20.66
N GLY A 212 29.05 -2.91 20.90
CA GLY A 212 29.76 -1.64 20.72
C GLY A 212 30.17 -1.40 19.26
N CYS A 213 29.38 -1.84 18.29
CA CYS A 213 29.64 -1.72 16.86
C CYS A 213 28.62 -0.81 16.17
N ASP A 214 28.86 -0.52 14.89
CA ASP A 214 27.97 0.30 14.08
C ASP A 214 26.62 -0.40 13.82
N ARG A 215 25.51 0.34 13.93
CA ARG A 215 24.14 -0.17 13.74
C ARG A 215 23.87 -0.65 12.31
N ALA A 216 24.50 -0.02 11.31
CA ALA A 216 24.40 -0.47 9.92
C ALA A 216 25.20 -1.75 9.71
N ALA A 217 26.35 -1.91 10.36
CA ALA A 217 27.17 -3.12 10.24
C ALA A 217 26.45 -4.38 10.75
N VAL A 218 25.71 -4.29 11.88
CA VAL A 218 24.90 -5.42 12.37
C VAL A 218 23.80 -5.79 11.35
N ARG A 219 23.21 -4.81 10.70
CA ARG A 219 22.22 -5.07 9.65
C ARG A 219 22.86 -5.76 8.46
N GLU A 220 23.99 -5.23 7.98
CA GLU A 220 24.70 -5.73 6.81
C GLU A 220 25.02 -7.24 6.88
N VAL A 221 25.54 -7.73 8.02
CA VAL A 221 25.89 -9.15 8.19
C VAL A 221 24.68 -10.07 8.25
N ASN A 222 23.46 -9.54 8.48
CA ASN A 222 22.23 -10.29 8.58
C ASN A 222 21.32 -10.20 7.34
N LEU A 223 21.65 -9.37 6.34
CA LEU A 223 20.83 -9.22 5.15
C LEU A 223 20.80 -10.48 4.29
N ILE A 224 19.62 -10.79 3.77
CA ILE A 224 19.47 -11.75 2.67
C ILE A 224 20.17 -11.20 1.44
N GLN A 225 21.00 -12.03 0.78
CA GLN A 225 21.78 -11.63 -0.37
C GLN A 225 20.98 -11.79 -1.68
N PRO A 226 21.30 -11.01 -2.74
CA PRO A 226 20.57 -11.11 -4.01
C PRO A 226 20.62 -12.48 -4.68
N ASP A 227 21.70 -13.24 -4.49
CA ASP A 227 21.89 -14.58 -5.03
C ASP A 227 21.16 -15.67 -4.21
N GLU A 228 20.60 -15.32 -3.06
CA GLU A 228 19.71 -16.19 -2.27
C GLU A 228 18.24 -16.08 -2.73
N MET A 229 17.90 -15.15 -3.64
CA MET A 229 16.52 -14.97 -4.15
C MET A 229 16.16 -16.04 -5.20
N PRO A 230 14.93 -16.58 -5.18
CA PRO A 230 13.85 -16.33 -4.22
C PRO A 230 14.13 -16.97 -2.85
N TYR A 231 13.91 -16.20 -1.76
CA TYR A 231 14.24 -16.63 -0.40
C TYR A 231 13.01 -17.15 0.34
N ASP A 232 13.04 -18.42 0.75
CA ASP A 232 11.95 -19.09 1.48
C ASP A 232 12.19 -19.03 2.99
N HIS A 233 11.36 -18.27 3.70
CA HIS A 233 11.36 -18.19 5.17
C HIS A 233 10.79 -19.42 5.86
N GLN A 234 10.27 -20.40 5.11
CA GLN A 234 9.60 -21.61 5.62
C GLN A 234 8.39 -21.29 6.53
N LEU A 235 7.76 -20.16 6.30
CA LEU A 235 6.55 -19.69 6.99
C LEU A 235 5.37 -19.65 6.02
N VAL A 236 4.18 -19.52 6.58
CA VAL A 236 2.95 -19.29 5.80
C VAL A 236 2.58 -17.83 5.89
N PHE A 237 2.41 -17.17 4.74
CA PHE A 237 2.00 -15.79 4.65
C PHE A 237 0.48 -15.62 4.88
N GLN A 238 0.02 -14.37 5.07
CA GLN A 238 -1.38 -14.03 5.35
C GLN A 238 -2.40 -14.53 4.30
N ASP A 239 -1.96 -14.82 3.08
CA ASP A 239 -2.77 -15.35 1.98
C ASP A 239 -2.83 -16.88 1.95
N GLY A 240 -2.23 -17.55 2.95
CA GLY A 240 -2.16 -19.01 3.05
C GLY A 240 -1.12 -19.66 2.14
N ARG A 241 -0.27 -18.88 1.48
CA ARG A 241 0.83 -19.33 0.63
C ARG A 241 2.15 -19.31 1.39
N PRO A 242 3.19 -20.02 0.93
CA PRO A 242 4.53 -19.92 1.50
C PRO A 242 5.05 -18.46 1.47
N LEU A 243 5.73 -18.05 2.54
CA LEU A 243 6.40 -16.76 2.64
C LEU A 243 7.74 -16.84 1.90
N ILE A 244 7.72 -16.52 0.61
CA ILE A 244 8.89 -16.55 -0.26
C ILE A 244 9.08 -15.16 -0.86
N TYR A 245 10.20 -14.50 -0.52
CA TYR A 245 10.58 -13.24 -1.15
C TYR A 245 11.00 -13.49 -2.60
N ASP A 246 10.41 -12.77 -3.52
CA ASP A 246 10.51 -13.03 -4.96
C ASP A 246 11.74 -12.40 -5.62
N SER A 247 12.12 -11.20 -5.17
CA SER A 247 13.29 -10.44 -5.65
C SER A 247 13.68 -9.37 -4.63
N GLY A 248 14.93 -8.91 -4.67
CA GLY A 248 15.45 -7.84 -3.81
C GLY A 248 16.97 -7.77 -3.85
N ASP A 249 17.53 -6.58 -3.56
CA ASP A 249 18.95 -6.34 -3.36
C ASP A 249 19.14 -5.46 -2.12
N TYR A 250 18.98 -6.06 -0.96
CA TYR A 250 19.03 -5.36 0.32
C TYR A 250 20.40 -4.78 0.66
N PRO A 251 21.55 -5.43 0.32
CA PRO A 251 22.85 -4.80 0.45
C PRO A 251 23.00 -3.52 -0.38
N ALA A 252 22.50 -3.49 -1.61
CA ALA A 252 22.52 -2.28 -2.43
C ALA A 252 21.61 -1.18 -1.87
N GLU A 253 20.45 -1.52 -1.33
CA GLU A 253 19.57 -0.57 -0.62
C GLU A 253 20.29 0.03 0.59
N LEU A 254 20.98 -0.80 1.41
CA LEU A 254 21.73 -0.33 2.58
C LEU A 254 22.88 0.60 2.19
N ALA A 255 23.65 0.23 1.18
CA ALA A 255 24.72 1.08 0.69
C ALA A 255 24.19 2.43 0.19
N LYS A 256 23.08 2.42 -0.53
CA LYS A 256 22.43 3.60 -1.10
C LYS A 256 21.88 4.53 -0.03
N ILE A 257 21.17 4.01 0.97
CA ILE A 257 20.62 4.84 2.07
C ILE A 257 21.72 5.43 2.95
N LYS A 258 22.81 4.67 3.22
CA LYS A 258 23.98 5.18 3.94
C LYS A 258 24.62 6.36 3.21
N ALA A 259 24.82 6.22 1.91
CA ALA A 259 25.36 7.31 1.08
C ALA A 259 24.43 8.52 1.05
N LEU A 260 23.12 8.30 0.88
CA LEU A 260 22.12 9.36 0.80
C LEU A 260 22.06 10.19 2.07
N VAL A 261 22.07 9.57 3.25
CA VAL A 261 21.97 10.28 4.53
C VAL A 261 23.33 10.81 5.02
N GLY A 262 24.45 10.35 4.47
CA GLY A 262 25.81 10.65 4.95
C GLY A 262 26.17 9.90 6.23
N TRP A 263 25.82 8.61 6.31
CA TRP A 263 25.97 7.77 7.50
C TRP A 263 27.40 7.73 8.03
N ASP A 264 28.36 7.49 7.15
CA ASP A 264 29.76 7.28 7.53
C ASP A 264 30.45 8.57 8.03
N ASP A 265 29.95 9.75 7.64
CA ASP A 265 30.47 11.06 8.05
C ASP A 265 29.68 11.68 9.23
N PHE A 266 28.64 11.02 9.73
CA PHE A 266 27.71 11.60 10.70
C PHE A 266 28.36 11.91 12.06
N GLU A 267 29.41 11.19 12.47
CA GLU A 267 30.06 11.47 13.77
C GLU A 267 30.67 12.89 13.79
N ALA A 268 31.22 13.36 12.68
CA ALA A 268 31.73 14.75 12.59
C ALA A 268 30.59 15.78 12.75
N VAL A 269 29.40 15.50 12.19
CA VAL A 269 28.20 16.34 12.36
C VAL A 269 27.76 16.35 13.82
N ARG A 270 27.78 15.21 14.48
CA ARG A 270 27.44 15.06 15.92
C ARG A 270 28.41 15.81 16.82
N GLU A 271 29.71 15.70 16.58
CA GLU A 271 30.73 16.41 17.36
C GLU A 271 30.60 17.93 17.23
N GLN A 272 30.36 18.42 16.02
CA GLN A 272 30.08 19.84 15.81
C GLN A 272 28.82 20.31 16.56
N ALA A 273 27.73 19.57 16.44
CA ALA A 273 26.48 19.89 17.14
C ALA A 273 26.65 19.91 18.67
N ARG A 274 27.41 18.94 19.21
CA ARG A 274 27.73 18.90 20.67
C ARG A 274 28.54 20.12 21.11
N ALA A 275 29.51 20.57 20.29
CA ALA A 275 30.27 21.78 20.58
C ALA A 275 29.38 23.04 20.60
N GLU A 276 28.28 23.03 19.87
CA GLU A 276 27.25 24.07 19.86
C GLU A 276 26.17 23.89 20.95
N GLY A 277 26.27 22.85 21.80
CA GLY A 277 25.30 22.53 22.83
C GLY A 277 23.99 21.87 22.31
N ARG A 278 24.02 21.39 21.08
CA ARG A 278 22.88 20.74 20.41
C ARG A 278 22.98 19.20 20.55
N ARG A 279 21.84 18.54 20.52
CA ARG A 279 21.74 17.08 20.56
C ARG A 279 21.20 16.59 19.23
N VAL A 280 22.03 15.97 18.43
CA VAL A 280 21.62 15.38 17.15
C VAL A 280 21.86 13.87 17.17
N GLY A 281 20.98 13.14 16.48
CA GLY A 281 21.09 11.70 16.34
C GLY A 281 20.64 11.24 14.96
N ILE A 282 21.14 10.06 14.57
CA ILE A 282 20.81 9.41 13.30
C ILE A 282 20.18 8.05 13.57
N GLY A 283 19.14 7.71 12.80
CA GLY A 283 18.46 6.41 12.84
C GLY A 283 18.42 5.76 11.47
N LEU A 284 18.37 4.44 11.48
CA LEU A 284 18.23 3.59 10.30
C LEU A 284 17.18 2.52 10.61
N ALA A 285 16.30 2.22 9.65
CA ALA A 285 15.36 1.10 9.75
C ALA A 285 15.08 0.50 8.37
N CYS A 286 15.01 -0.83 8.33
CA CYS A 286 14.80 -1.63 7.13
C CYS A 286 13.47 -2.36 7.21
N TYR A 287 12.83 -2.60 6.06
CA TYR A 287 11.58 -3.39 6.03
C TYR A 287 11.43 -4.15 4.72
N VAL A 288 10.62 -5.20 4.77
CA VAL A 288 10.06 -5.88 3.60
C VAL A 288 8.56 -5.93 3.76
N GLU A 289 7.83 -5.64 2.68
CA GLU A 289 6.38 -5.60 2.62
C GLU A 289 5.84 -6.61 1.63
N GLY A 290 5.04 -7.58 2.09
CA GLY A 290 4.27 -8.43 1.20
C GLY A 290 3.13 -7.66 0.55
N THR A 291 3.11 -7.59 -0.77
CA THR A 291 2.21 -6.79 -1.58
C THR A 291 1.48 -7.63 -2.62
N GLY A 292 0.35 -7.14 -3.14
CA GLY A 292 -0.38 -7.83 -4.20
C GLY A 292 -0.99 -9.19 -3.84
N PRO A 293 -1.50 -9.42 -2.62
CA PRO A 293 -2.16 -10.69 -2.32
C PRO A 293 -3.40 -10.90 -3.17
N GLY A 294 -3.66 -12.20 -3.54
CA GLY A 294 -4.79 -12.60 -4.34
C GLY A 294 -6.18 -12.26 -3.73
N PRO A 295 -7.24 -12.90 -4.21
CA PRO A 295 -7.23 -13.99 -5.19
C PRO A 295 -7.08 -13.56 -6.65
N TYR A 296 -7.70 -12.45 -7.12
CA TYR A 296 -7.60 -11.93 -8.49
C TYR A 296 -8.13 -10.50 -8.57
N GLU A 297 -7.85 -9.84 -9.69
CA GLU A 297 -8.55 -8.66 -10.19
C GLU A 297 -8.77 -8.79 -11.69
N GLY A 298 -9.66 -7.95 -12.22
CA GLY A 298 -9.96 -7.90 -13.64
C GLY A 298 -10.05 -6.49 -14.17
N ALA A 299 -9.88 -6.36 -15.46
CA ALA A 299 -10.08 -5.13 -16.20
C ALA A 299 -10.71 -5.39 -17.57
N HIS A 300 -11.51 -4.46 -18.02
CA HIS A 300 -12.09 -4.45 -19.37
C HIS A 300 -11.57 -3.24 -20.12
N VAL A 301 -11.03 -3.45 -21.32
CA VAL A 301 -10.46 -2.42 -22.18
C VAL A 301 -11.23 -2.39 -23.48
N VAL A 302 -11.71 -1.21 -23.88
CA VAL A 302 -12.49 -0.96 -25.09
C VAL A 302 -11.84 0.16 -25.88
N VAL A 303 -11.54 -0.04 -27.14
CA VAL A 303 -11.22 1.02 -28.10
C VAL A 303 -12.50 1.39 -28.82
N GLU A 304 -12.97 2.61 -28.61
CA GLU A 304 -14.15 3.13 -29.26
C GLU A 304 -13.87 3.51 -30.73
N THR A 305 -14.91 3.67 -31.49
CA THR A 305 -14.80 4.07 -32.93
C THR A 305 -14.30 5.50 -33.12
N SER A 306 -14.22 6.28 -32.03
CA SER A 306 -13.51 7.55 -31.97
C SER A 306 -11.97 7.41 -31.92
N GLY A 307 -11.48 6.19 -31.64
CA GLY A 307 -10.07 5.93 -31.32
C GLY A 307 -9.76 6.11 -29.83
N LYS A 308 -10.68 6.64 -29.01
CA LYS A 308 -10.51 6.78 -27.55
C LYS A 308 -10.64 5.42 -26.89
N VAL A 309 -9.95 5.27 -25.76
CA VAL A 309 -9.88 4.02 -25.01
C VAL A 309 -10.60 4.18 -23.67
N LYS A 310 -11.50 3.25 -23.36
CA LYS A 310 -12.15 3.15 -22.04
C LYS A 310 -11.67 1.91 -21.32
N VAL A 311 -11.31 2.11 -20.06
CA VAL A 311 -10.87 1.04 -19.18
C VAL A 311 -11.79 1.01 -17.97
N ALA A 312 -12.30 -0.17 -17.60
CA ALA A 312 -13.08 -0.35 -16.41
C ALA A 312 -12.47 -1.44 -15.51
N THR A 313 -12.37 -1.15 -14.22
CA THR A 313 -12.03 -2.12 -13.18
C THR A 313 -12.92 -1.93 -11.96
N GLY A 314 -13.14 -2.99 -11.19
CA GLY A 314 -13.94 -2.91 -9.96
C GLY A 314 -13.17 -2.38 -8.75
N LEU A 315 -11.84 -2.25 -8.86
CA LEU A 315 -10.99 -1.65 -7.82
C LEU A 315 -11.39 -0.19 -7.60
N THR A 316 -11.32 0.29 -6.35
CA THR A 316 -11.65 1.67 -5.99
C THR A 316 -10.40 2.53 -5.83
N THR A 317 -10.52 3.85 -5.93
CA THR A 317 -9.42 4.79 -5.70
C THR A 317 -9.72 5.66 -4.47
N GLN A 318 -8.67 5.94 -3.67
CA GLN A 318 -8.71 6.79 -2.49
C GLN A 318 -7.60 7.85 -2.51
N GLY A 319 -7.20 8.30 -3.73
CA GLY A 319 -6.16 9.30 -3.94
C GLY A 319 -4.79 8.78 -4.35
N GLN A 320 -4.65 7.46 -4.67
CA GLN A 320 -3.37 6.86 -5.04
C GLN A 320 -2.95 7.10 -6.51
N GLY A 321 -3.70 7.90 -7.27
CA GLY A 321 -3.37 8.19 -8.67
C GLY A 321 -3.64 7.03 -9.64
N HIS A 322 -4.56 6.13 -9.31
CA HIS A 322 -4.85 4.94 -10.10
C HIS A 322 -5.26 5.28 -11.54
N GLN A 323 -6.11 6.32 -11.75
CA GLN A 323 -6.54 6.70 -13.09
C GLN A 323 -5.33 7.00 -14.00
N THR A 324 -4.34 7.74 -13.49
CA THR A 324 -3.14 8.09 -14.24
C THR A 324 -2.23 6.87 -14.48
N ALA A 325 -1.88 6.14 -13.42
CA ALA A 325 -0.97 5.01 -13.53
C ALA A 325 -1.55 3.90 -14.43
N PHE A 326 -2.84 3.63 -14.32
CA PHE A 326 -3.50 2.61 -15.13
C PHE A 326 -3.68 3.04 -16.58
N ALA A 327 -3.95 4.34 -16.82
CA ALA A 327 -3.98 4.87 -18.18
C ALA A 327 -2.61 4.72 -18.86
N GLN A 328 -1.49 4.95 -18.13
CA GLN A 328 -0.13 4.73 -18.66
C GLN A 328 0.09 3.29 -19.12
N VAL A 329 -0.28 2.30 -18.29
CA VAL A 329 -0.15 0.88 -18.63
C VAL A 329 -0.90 0.51 -19.91
N VAL A 330 -2.11 1.07 -20.10
CA VAL A 330 -2.92 0.78 -21.28
C VAL A 330 -2.44 1.58 -22.50
N ALA A 331 -2.06 2.84 -22.30
CA ALA A 331 -1.52 3.70 -23.37
C ALA A 331 -0.26 3.10 -23.98
N ASP A 332 0.67 2.61 -23.17
CA ASP A 332 1.89 1.95 -23.63
C ASP A 332 1.60 0.70 -24.46
N GLN A 333 0.62 -0.12 -24.03
CA GLN A 333 0.25 -1.32 -24.77
C GLN A 333 -0.39 -1.04 -26.11
N LEU A 334 -1.21 0.01 -26.21
CA LEU A 334 -1.99 0.33 -27.39
C LEU A 334 -1.33 1.39 -28.28
N GLY A 335 -0.22 2.00 -27.85
CA GLY A 335 0.47 3.06 -28.58
C GLY A 335 -0.42 4.29 -28.79
N VAL A 336 -1.20 4.68 -27.78
CA VAL A 336 -2.10 5.85 -27.82
C VAL A 336 -1.61 6.95 -26.87
N PRO A 337 -1.95 8.23 -27.11
CA PRO A 337 -1.72 9.30 -26.15
C PRO A 337 -2.43 9.03 -24.82
N LEU A 338 -1.81 9.44 -23.69
CA LEU A 338 -2.35 9.22 -22.36
C LEU A 338 -3.74 9.86 -22.17
N GLU A 339 -3.96 11.04 -22.76
CA GLU A 339 -5.24 11.77 -22.72
C GLU A 339 -6.37 11.09 -23.48
N ASP A 340 -6.05 10.07 -24.25
CA ASP A 340 -7.04 9.27 -24.98
C ASP A 340 -7.57 8.09 -24.16
N VAL A 341 -7.02 7.85 -22.96
CA VAL A 341 -7.39 6.73 -22.09
C VAL A 341 -8.18 7.21 -20.90
N GLU A 342 -9.46 6.84 -20.83
CA GLU A 342 -10.35 7.07 -19.69
C GLU A 342 -10.40 5.82 -18.80
N VAL A 343 -10.06 5.95 -17.50
CA VAL A 343 -10.11 4.85 -16.53
C VAL A 343 -11.25 5.05 -15.55
N VAL A 344 -12.17 4.09 -15.50
CA VAL A 344 -13.30 4.04 -14.56
C VAL A 344 -13.03 3.00 -13.49
N THR A 345 -13.09 3.42 -12.22
CA THR A 345 -12.87 2.58 -11.05
C THR A 345 -14.11 2.49 -10.17
N GLY A 346 -14.27 1.42 -9.41
CA GLY A 346 -15.24 1.31 -8.31
C GLY A 346 -16.72 1.41 -8.68
N ASP A 347 -17.11 1.12 -9.93
CA ASP A 347 -18.51 1.10 -10.39
C ASP A 347 -18.93 -0.31 -10.80
N THR A 348 -19.76 -0.95 -9.97
CA THR A 348 -20.24 -2.32 -10.20
C THR A 348 -21.17 -2.47 -11.42
N ARG A 349 -21.58 -1.37 -12.06
CA ARG A 349 -22.31 -1.37 -13.34
C ARG A 349 -21.34 -1.53 -14.51
N ARG A 350 -20.11 -1.05 -14.36
CA ARG A 350 -19.07 -1.07 -15.38
C ARG A 350 -18.18 -2.31 -15.29
N PHE A 351 -17.85 -2.70 -14.05
CA PHE A 351 -17.11 -3.93 -13.80
C PHE A 351 -17.64 -4.64 -12.56
N ARG A 352 -17.98 -5.93 -12.67
CA ARG A 352 -18.81 -6.63 -11.68
C ARG A 352 -18.03 -7.28 -10.55
N TYR A 353 -16.74 -7.53 -10.72
CA TYR A 353 -15.94 -8.35 -9.83
C TYR A 353 -14.67 -7.61 -9.44
N ALA A 354 -14.46 -7.45 -8.15
CA ALA A 354 -13.24 -6.96 -7.56
C ALA A 354 -13.14 -7.40 -6.11
N VAL A 355 -11.93 -7.53 -5.62
CA VAL A 355 -11.68 -7.78 -4.20
C VAL A 355 -11.58 -6.46 -3.44
N GLY A 356 -10.88 -5.48 -4.00
CA GLY A 356 -10.78 -4.14 -3.42
C GLY A 356 -9.34 -3.62 -3.31
N THR A 357 -9.21 -2.39 -2.81
CA THR A 357 -7.97 -1.64 -2.71
C THR A 357 -7.42 -1.67 -1.29
N PHE A 358 -6.43 -2.51 -1.02
CA PHE A 358 -5.74 -2.68 0.26
C PHE A 358 -4.44 -3.48 0.04
N ALA A 359 -3.61 -3.63 1.07
CA ALA A 359 -2.39 -4.46 1.06
C ALA A 359 -1.49 -4.18 -0.15
N SER A 360 -1.36 -2.91 -0.54
CA SER A 360 -0.54 -2.44 -1.66
C SER A 360 -0.72 -3.26 -2.95
N ARG A 361 -1.96 -3.72 -3.23
CA ARG A 361 -2.26 -4.68 -4.29
C ARG A 361 -2.71 -4.06 -5.63
N ALA A 362 -3.09 -2.79 -5.64
CA ALA A 362 -3.76 -2.18 -6.78
C ALA A 362 -2.94 -2.25 -8.08
N ALA A 363 -1.69 -1.80 -8.05
CA ALA A 363 -0.82 -1.82 -9.22
C ALA A 363 -0.52 -3.26 -9.66
N VAL A 364 -0.10 -4.13 -8.74
CA VAL A 364 0.22 -5.53 -9.02
C VAL A 364 -0.96 -6.26 -9.66
N MET A 365 -2.14 -6.13 -9.08
CA MET A 365 -3.32 -6.92 -9.46
C MET A 365 -4.06 -6.30 -10.66
N SER A 366 -4.55 -5.07 -10.50
CA SER A 366 -5.33 -4.41 -11.56
C SER A 366 -4.44 -3.90 -12.69
N GLY A 367 -3.22 -3.44 -12.39
CA GLY A 367 -2.25 -3.08 -13.42
C GLY A 367 -1.91 -4.25 -14.33
N SER A 368 -1.64 -5.43 -13.76
CA SER A 368 -1.41 -6.66 -14.53
C SER A 368 -2.66 -7.12 -15.32
N ALA A 369 -3.85 -7.02 -14.72
CA ALA A 369 -5.09 -7.33 -15.44
C ALA A 369 -5.34 -6.39 -16.65
N MET A 370 -5.02 -5.10 -16.49
CA MET A 370 -5.10 -4.12 -17.58
C MET A 370 -4.06 -4.37 -18.66
N HIS A 371 -2.83 -4.71 -18.28
CA HIS A 371 -1.79 -5.10 -19.22
C HIS A 371 -2.23 -6.30 -20.07
N ILE A 372 -2.81 -7.32 -19.43
CA ILE A 372 -3.35 -8.50 -20.12
C ILE A 372 -4.51 -8.12 -21.04
N ALA A 373 -5.49 -7.35 -20.55
CA ALA A 373 -6.63 -6.93 -21.36
C ALA A 373 -6.21 -6.09 -22.57
N ALA A 374 -5.34 -5.10 -22.35
CA ALA A 374 -4.81 -4.25 -23.43
C ALA A 374 -3.97 -5.05 -24.43
N GLY A 375 -3.20 -6.04 -23.94
CA GLY A 375 -2.44 -6.98 -24.79
C GLY A 375 -3.36 -7.81 -25.71
N LEU A 376 -4.51 -8.27 -25.20
CA LEU A 376 -5.52 -8.97 -26.01
C LEU A 376 -6.14 -8.03 -27.07
N VAL A 377 -6.46 -6.79 -26.68
CA VAL A 377 -6.95 -5.77 -27.63
C VAL A 377 -5.90 -5.45 -28.69
N ARG A 378 -4.62 -5.28 -28.28
CA ARG A 378 -3.49 -5.09 -29.17
C ARG A 378 -3.37 -6.21 -30.21
N ALA A 379 -3.36 -7.47 -29.76
CA ALA A 379 -3.25 -8.62 -30.63
C ALA A 379 -4.40 -8.67 -31.67
N LYS A 380 -5.62 -8.38 -31.21
CA LYS A 380 -6.80 -8.29 -32.08
C LYS A 380 -6.68 -7.14 -33.08
N ALA A 381 -6.24 -5.95 -32.64
CA ALA A 381 -6.04 -4.80 -33.50
C ALA A 381 -5.01 -5.09 -34.63
N LEU A 382 -3.87 -5.67 -34.26
CA LEU A 382 -2.82 -6.01 -35.23
C LEU A 382 -3.28 -7.07 -36.24
N ARG A 383 -4.04 -8.08 -35.81
CA ARG A 383 -4.61 -9.10 -36.72
C ARG A 383 -5.58 -8.48 -37.73
N ILE A 384 -6.50 -7.62 -37.28
CA ILE A 384 -7.45 -6.93 -38.17
C ILE A 384 -6.70 -6.00 -39.13
N ALA A 385 -5.69 -5.28 -38.65
CA ALA A 385 -4.88 -4.40 -39.49
C ALA A 385 -4.07 -5.19 -40.53
N ALA A 386 -3.51 -6.34 -40.18
CA ALA A 386 -2.75 -7.20 -41.06
C ALA A 386 -3.62 -7.69 -42.24
N GLU A 387 -4.86 -8.11 -41.98
CA GLU A 387 -5.83 -8.49 -43.01
C GLU A 387 -6.20 -7.30 -43.90
N ALA A 388 -6.43 -6.11 -43.29
CA ALA A 388 -6.83 -4.92 -44.06
C ALA A 388 -5.71 -4.29 -44.89
N LEU A 389 -4.46 -4.40 -44.44
CA LEU A 389 -3.28 -3.88 -45.14
C LEU A 389 -2.57 -4.93 -46.02
N GLU A 390 -3.03 -6.19 -45.98
CA GLU A 390 -2.46 -7.32 -46.69
C GLU A 390 -0.98 -7.57 -46.37
N VAL A 391 -0.62 -7.46 -45.06
CA VAL A 391 0.76 -7.66 -44.55
C VAL A 391 0.78 -8.69 -43.41
N SER A 392 1.97 -9.15 -43.03
CA SER A 392 2.12 -10.02 -41.84
C SER A 392 1.86 -9.24 -40.55
N VAL A 393 1.28 -9.89 -39.54
CA VAL A 393 1.12 -9.32 -38.19
C VAL A 393 2.48 -8.93 -37.60
N ASP A 394 3.53 -9.70 -37.88
CA ASP A 394 4.89 -9.45 -37.38
C ASP A 394 5.52 -8.17 -37.95
N ASP A 395 5.03 -7.72 -39.12
CA ASP A 395 5.49 -6.48 -39.74
C ASP A 395 4.77 -5.24 -39.22
N LEU A 396 3.83 -5.40 -38.26
CA LEU A 396 3.05 -4.30 -37.70
C LEU A 396 3.47 -3.93 -36.28
N GLU A 397 3.25 -2.67 -35.97
CA GLU A 397 3.31 -2.16 -34.58
C GLU A 397 2.19 -1.15 -34.35
N LEU A 398 1.76 -1.01 -33.07
CA LEU A 398 0.85 0.08 -32.66
C LEU A 398 1.68 1.26 -32.17
N VAL A 399 1.50 2.40 -32.81
CA VAL A 399 2.14 3.67 -32.44
C VAL A 399 1.23 4.83 -32.85
N ASP A 400 1.20 5.90 -32.09
CA ASP A 400 0.42 7.12 -32.35
C ASP A 400 -1.06 6.85 -32.71
N GLY A 401 -1.70 5.88 -32.01
CA GLY A 401 -3.10 5.54 -32.21
C GLY A 401 -3.43 4.81 -33.51
N ALA A 402 -2.43 4.18 -34.16
CA ALA A 402 -2.61 3.43 -35.38
C ALA A 402 -1.72 2.19 -35.46
N ALA A 403 -2.15 1.19 -36.26
CA ALA A 403 -1.28 0.11 -36.66
C ALA A 403 -0.43 0.58 -37.85
N HIS A 404 0.88 0.49 -37.75
CA HIS A 404 1.85 0.89 -38.75
C HIS A 404 2.69 -0.30 -39.26
N VAL A 405 3.01 -0.31 -40.54
CA VAL A 405 4.01 -1.24 -41.08
C VAL A 405 5.39 -0.76 -40.66
N ARG A 406 6.13 -1.62 -39.94
CA ARG A 406 7.47 -1.31 -39.42
C ARG A 406 8.42 -0.84 -40.52
N GLY A 407 9.23 0.17 -40.21
CA GLY A 407 10.22 0.72 -41.12
C GLY A 407 9.67 1.61 -42.21
N THR A 408 8.36 1.88 -42.27
CA THR A 408 7.78 2.86 -43.18
C THR A 408 7.72 4.26 -42.56
N ALA A 409 7.83 5.30 -43.39
CA ALA A 409 7.70 6.66 -42.91
C ALA A 409 6.24 6.97 -42.52
N PRO A 410 5.99 7.72 -41.42
CA PRO A 410 4.64 8.15 -41.04
C PRO A 410 3.93 8.86 -42.19
N GLY A 411 2.65 8.51 -42.43
CA GLY A 411 1.84 9.11 -43.51
C GLY A 411 2.04 8.49 -44.88
N THR A 412 2.86 7.44 -45.04
CA THR A 412 2.96 6.69 -46.29
C THR A 412 1.61 6.02 -46.62
N PRO A 413 0.98 6.27 -47.77
CA PRO A 413 -0.31 5.69 -48.10
C PRO A 413 -0.29 4.15 -48.09
N GLY A 414 -1.30 3.53 -47.48
CA GLY A 414 -1.44 2.06 -47.44
C GLY A 414 -0.53 1.35 -46.46
N THR A 415 0.22 2.07 -45.60
CA THR A 415 1.12 1.47 -44.59
C THR A 415 0.67 1.69 -43.15
N SER A 416 -0.49 2.32 -42.94
CA SER A 416 -1.05 2.52 -41.59
C SER A 416 -2.57 2.44 -41.59
N LEU A 417 -3.11 2.01 -40.43
CA LEU A 417 -4.55 1.91 -40.22
C LEU A 417 -4.87 2.45 -38.80
N PRO A 418 -5.64 3.55 -38.67
CA PRO A 418 -6.01 4.11 -37.38
C PRO A 418 -6.80 3.13 -36.51
N LEU A 419 -6.60 3.14 -35.19
CA LEU A 419 -7.36 2.33 -34.24
C LEU A 419 -8.87 2.61 -34.31
N SER A 420 -9.29 3.83 -34.61
CA SER A 420 -10.69 4.18 -34.88
C SER A 420 -11.27 3.37 -36.05
N THR A 421 -10.51 3.21 -37.12
CA THR A 421 -10.91 2.39 -38.30
C THR A 421 -10.92 0.91 -37.95
N ILE A 422 -9.90 0.42 -37.20
CA ILE A 422 -9.84 -0.96 -36.73
C ILE A 422 -11.03 -1.27 -35.82
N ALA A 423 -11.41 -0.34 -34.94
CA ALA A 423 -12.59 -0.48 -34.07
C ALA A 423 -13.90 -0.58 -34.89
N VAL A 424 -13.99 0.12 -36.02
CA VAL A 424 -15.11 -0.05 -36.96
C VAL A 424 -15.10 -1.44 -37.58
N LEU A 425 -13.94 -1.89 -38.08
CA LEU A 425 -13.80 -3.19 -38.75
C LEU A 425 -14.01 -4.38 -37.79
N SER A 426 -13.71 -4.20 -36.51
CA SER A 426 -13.88 -5.23 -35.46
C SER A 426 -15.35 -5.54 -35.14
N ASN A 427 -16.30 -4.74 -35.63
CA ASN A 427 -17.73 -4.95 -35.37
C ASN A 427 -18.49 -5.20 -36.70
N PRO A 428 -18.68 -6.46 -37.08
CA PRO A 428 -19.28 -6.82 -38.36
C PRO A 428 -20.76 -6.42 -38.50
N LEU A 429 -21.45 -6.08 -37.41
CA LEU A 429 -22.85 -5.66 -37.43
C LEU A 429 -23.03 -4.15 -37.47
N ARG A 430 -21.95 -3.40 -37.65
CA ARG A 430 -22.01 -1.96 -37.59
C ARG A 430 -22.61 -1.37 -38.85
N TYR A 431 -23.59 -0.49 -38.68
CA TYR A 431 -24.14 0.32 -39.78
C TYR A 431 -23.15 1.44 -40.13
N ALA A 432 -22.77 1.50 -41.39
CA ALA A 432 -22.03 2.62 -41.93
C ALA A 432 -23.02 3.70 -42.42
N PHE A 433 -22.66 4.96 -42.20
CA PHE A 433 -23.54 6.09 -42.55
C PHE A 433 -23.29 6.65 -43.93
N ASP A 434 -22.21 6.28 -44.59
CA ASP A 434 -21.92 6.65 -45.98
C ASP A 434 -22.38 5.56 -46.96
N LYS A 435 -22.69 5.99 -48.22
CA LYS A 435 -23.23 5.08 -49.23
C LYS A 435 -22.28 3.98 -49.67
N ALA A 436 -20.97 4.23 -49.65
CA ALA A 436 -19.96 3.23 -50.03
C ALA A 436 -19.86 2.15 -48.95
N SER A 437 -19.85 2.56 -47.65
CA SER A 437 -19.78 1.64 -46.52
C SER A 437 -21.12 0.90 -46.30
N GLN A 438 -22.28 1.50 -46.66
CA GLN A 438 -23.58 0.82 -46.63
C GLN A 438 -23.62 -0.40 -47.55
N ALA A 439 -23.04 -0.30 -48.74
CA ALA A 439 -22.97 -1.42 -49.70
C ALA A 439 -22.06 -2.56 -49.20
N ALA A 440 -21.03 -2.21 -48.42
CA ALA A 440 -20.08 -3.18 -47.86
C ALA A 440 -20.56 -3.85 -46.57
N THR A 441 -21.45 -3.19 -45.80
CA THR A 441 -21.85 -3.66 -44.46
C THR A 441 -23.24 -4.27 -44.41
N GLN A 442 -24.10 -4.04 -45.40
CA GLN A 442 -25.42 -4.63 -45.44
C GLN A 442 -25.32 -6.11 -45.88
N PHE A 443 -25.30 -7.00 -44.87
CA PHE A 443 -25.22 -8.46 -45.05
C PHE A 443 -23.96 -9.02 -45.71
N ALA A 444 -22.91 -8.22 -45.86
CA ALA A 444 -21.62 -8.70 -46.30
C ALA A 444 -20.90 -9.43 -45.15
N VAL A 445 -21.43 -10.56 -44.75
CA VAL A 445 -20.59 -11.67 -44.35
C VAL A 445 -19.86 -12.08 -45.62
N GLY A 446 -18.67 -11.53 -45.79
CA GLY A 446 -17.90 -11.80 -47.01
C GLY A 446 -17.77 -13.30 -47.20
N ASP A 447 -17.80 -13.75 -48.43
CA ASP A 447 -17.65 -15.15 -48.84
C ASP A 447 -16.22 -15.68 -48.56
N THR A 448 -15.69 -15.35 -47.37
CA THR A 448 -14.34 -15.74 -46.93
C THR A 448 -14.32 -17.13 -46.28
N GLY A 449 -15.50 -17.74 -46.07
CA GLY A 449 -15.64 -19.02 -45.36
C GLY A 449 -15.21 -18.98 -43.90
N LYS A 450 -14.84 -17.81 -43.36
CA LYS A 450 -14.48 -17.59 -41.97
C LYS A 450 -15.63 -16.92 -41.20
N PRO A 451 -15.88 -17.29 -39.96
CA PRO A 451 -16.87 -16.56 -39.12
C PRO A 451 -16.40 -15.12 -38.91
N PRO A 452 -17.33 -14.13 -38.97
CA PRO A 452 -16.99 -12.70 -38.83
C PRO A 452 -16.45 -12.35 -37.44
N VAL A 453 -16.78 -13.16 -36.43
CA VAL A 453 -16.20 -13.11 -35.10
C VAL A 453 -15.57 -14.47 -34.83
N PRO A 454 -14.25 -14.57 -34.66
CA PRO A 454 -13.59 -15.83 -34.31
C PRO A 454 -14.14 -16.44 -33.02
N GLU A 455 -14.12 -17.77 -32.96
CA GLU A 455 -14.59 -18.48 -31.76
C GLU A 455 -13.78 -18.07 -30.53
N GLY A 456 -14.48 -17.69 -29.45
CA GLY A 456 -13.88 -17.24 -28.18
C GLY A 456 -13.47 -15.76 -28.15
N GLU A 457 -13.67 -15.00 -29.23
CA GLU A 457 -13.46 -13.54 -29.24
C GLU A 457 -14.76 -12.77 -28.96
N GLU A 458 -14.66 -11.67 -28.23
CA GLU A 458 -15.75 -10.69 -28.10
C GLU A 458 -15.87 -9.86 -29.39
N PRO A 459 -17.08 -9.53 -29.89
CA PRO A 459 -17.23 -8.56 -30.98
C PRO A 459 -16.81 -7.16 -30.52
N GLY A 460 -16.37 -6.31 -31.46
CA GLY A 460 -15.81 -5.00 -31.14
C GLY A 460 -14.30 -5.05 -30.81
N LEU A 461 -13.65 -3.91 -30.73
CA LEU A 461 -12.22 -3.84 -30.37
C LEU A 461 -12.10 -3.72 -28.84
N GLU A 462 -12.41 -4.81 -28.16
CA GLU A 462 -12.45 -4.89 -26.71
C GLU A 462 -12.02 -6.25 -26.21
N ALA A 463 -11.58 -6.32 -24.94
CA ALA A 463 -11.26 -7.54 -24.24
C ALA A 463 -11.33 -7.36 -22.73
N THR A 464 -11.64 -8.46 -22.03
CA THR A 464 -11.55 -8.57 -20.58
C THR A 464 -10.34 -9.41 -20.20
N GLY A 465 -9.49 -8.88 -19.32
CA GLY A 465 -8.33 -9.57 -18.76
C GLY A 465 -8.48 -9.77 -17.27
N TYR A 466 -7.97 -10.90 -16.76
CA TYR A 466 -7.89 -11.21 -15.35
C TYR A 466 -6.46 -11.55 -14.98
N TYR A 467 -6.05 -11.14 -13.79
CA TYR A 467 -4.79 -11.54 -13.21
C TYR A 467 -5.01 -12.16 -11.83
N SER A 468 -4.42 -13.33 -11.62
CA SER A 468 -4.41 -14.05 -10.34
C SER A 468 -2.95 -14.40 -10.04
N PRO A 469 -2.36 -13.89 -8.96
CA PRO A 469 -0.96 -14.16 -8.64
C PRO A 469 -0.79 -15.60 -8.15
N GLU A 470 0.36 -16.18 -8.43
CA GLU A 470 0.78 -17.44 -7.82
C GLU A 470 0.97 -17.27 -6.31
N ARG A 471 1.61 -16.18 -5.91
CA ARG A 471 1.82 -15.72 -4.54
C ARG A 471 2.00 -14.21 -4.51
N SER A 472 2.05 -13.63 -3.31
CA SER A 472 2.32 -12.19 -3.11
C SER A 472 3.71 -11.81 -3.61
N THR A 473 3.87 -10.57 -4.06
CA THR A 473 5.18 -9.93 -4.33
C THR A 473 5.70 -9.25 -3.06
N PHE A 474 7.00 -8.95 -3.00
CA PHE A 474 7.61 -8.38 -1.81
C PHE A 474 8.40 -7.11 -2.16
N ALA A 475 7.83 -5.95 -1.81
CA ALA A 475 8.51 -4.66 -1.88
C ALA A 475 9.43 -4.48 -0.66
N SER A 476 10.44 -3.64 -0.78
CA SER A 476 11.37 -3.36 0.32
C SER A 476 11.73 -1.88 0.39
N GLY A 477 12.40 -1.50 1.45
CA GLY A 477 12.98 -0.18 1.57
C GLY A 477 13.71 0.03 2.88
N MET A 478 14.51 1.09 2.88
CA MET A 478 15.28 1.53 4.04
C MET A 478 15.07 3.02 4.25
N HIS A 479 14.79 3.40 5.49
CA HIS A 479 14.67 4.79 5.89
C HIS A 479 15.81 5.18 6.81
N ALA A 480 16.35 6.37 6.60
CA ALA A 480 17.30 6.98 7.51
C ALA A 480 16.86 8.39 7.87
N VAL A 481 16.99 8.75 9.13
CA VAL A 481 16.54 10.05 9.62
C VAL A 481 17.59 10.69 10.50
N VAL A 482 17.74 12.01 10.40
CA VAL A 482 18.55 12.82 11.31
C VAL A 482 17.60 13.71 12.11
N VAL A 483 17.70 13.62 13.43
CA VAL A 483 16.90 14.43 14.35
C VAL A 483 17.76 15.33 15.23
N GLU A 484 17.17 16.40 15.70
CA GLU A 484 17.67 17.23 16.80
C GLU A 484 16.64 17.19 17.93
N THR A 485 17.10 16.99 19.17
CA THR A 485 16.26 17.06 20.35
C THR A 485 16.60 18.31 21.16
N ASP A 486 15.60 19.15 21.41
CA ASP A 486 15.81 20.38 22.17
C ASP A 486 16.19 20.08 23.62
N PRO A 487 17.29 20.62 24.16
CA PRO A 487 17.75 20.33 25.53
C PRO A 487 16.78 20.76 26.64
N LEU A 488 15.94 21.77 26.39
CA LEU A 488 15.04 22.36 27.40
C LEU A 488 13.63 21.82 27.29
N THR A 489 13.08 21.77 26.07
CA THR A 489 11.67 21.40 25.81
C THR A 489 11.49 19.92 25.51
N ALA A 490 12.56 19.23 25.17
CA ALA A 490 12.55 17.84 24.64
C ALA A 490 11.77 17.70 23.31
N GLU A 491 11.53 18.80 22.62
CA GLU A 491 10.96 18.76 21.27
C GLU A 491 11.89 18.01 20.31
N VAL A 492 11.34 17.14 19.48
CA VAL A 492 12.07 16.41 18.44
C VAL A 492 11.84 17.11 17.10
N ARG A 493 12.93 17.57 16.50
CA ARG A 493 12.91 18.17 15.16
C ARG A 493 13.59 17.25 14.17
N ILE A 494 12.91 16.92 13.08
CA ILE A 494 13.48 16.14 11.99
C ILE A 494 14.28 17.09 11.08
N LEU A 495 15.58 16.90 10.99
CA LEU A 495 16.48 17.71 10.17
C LEU A 495 16.59 17.17 8.75
N ARG A 496 16.63 15.83 8.58
CA ARG A 496 16.64 15.14 7.28
C ARG A 496 15.82 13.87 7.38
N TYR A 497 15.14 13.51 6.31
CA TYR A 497 14.45 12.23 6.16
C TYR A 497 14.77 11.66 4.77
N CYS A 498 15.46 10.54 4.75
CA CYS A 498 15.91 9.86 3.54
C CYS A 498 15.22 8.50 3.41
N VAL A 499 14.85 8.14 2.18
CA VAL A 499 14.19 6.87 1.85
C VAL A 499 14.85 6.27 0.60
N VAL A 500 15.21 5.00 0.67
CA VAL A 500 15.48 4.17 -0.50
C VAL A 500 14.36 3.14 -0.56
N HIS A 501 13.68 3.03 -1.70
CA HIS A 501 12.50 2.18 -1.86
C HIS A 501 12.59 1.35 -3.13
N ASP A 502 12.18 0.08 -3.05
CA ASP A 502 12.07 -0.84 -4.17
C ASP A 502 10.64 -1.38 -4.29
N CYS A 503 9.93 -0.94 -5.30
CA CYS A 503 8.63 -1.49 -5.69
C CYS A 503 8.68 -2.21 -7.06
N GLY A 504 9.83 -2.76 -7.43
CA GLY A 504 10.07 -3.33 -8.75
C GLY A 504 10.08 -2.24 -9.82
N SER A 505 9.56 -2.52 -10.99
CA SER A 505 9.48 -1.54 -12.08
C SER A 505 8.57 -0.36 -11.73
N LEU A 506 9.03 0.86 -11.98
CA LEU A 506 8.27 2.08 -11.70
C LEU A 506 7.31 2.42 -12.85
N ILE A 507 5.99 2.36 -12.61
CA ILE A 507 4.99 2.84 -13.60
C ILE A 507 5.01 4.37 -13.68
N ASN A 508 4.96 5.03 -12.51
CA ASN A 508 4.98 6.48 -12.42
C ASN A 508 5.77 6.92 -11.17
N PRO A 509 7.01 7.39 -11.33
CA PRO A 509 7.86 7.79 -10.21
C PRO A 509 7.20 8.81 -9.28
N ARG A 510 6.55 9.85 -9.82
CA ARG A 510 5.91 10.91 -9.00
C ARG A 510 4.77 10.37 -8.13
N ILE A 511 3.99 9.41 -8.65
CA ILE A 511 2.92 8.77 -7.87
C ILE A 511 3.53 7.91 -6.76
N VAL A 512 4.59 7.14 -7.06
CA VAL A 512 5.30 6.34 -6.06
C VAL A 512 5.89 7.22 -4.96
N GLU A 513 6.61 8.29 -5.32
CA GLU A 513 7.15 9.27 -4.37
C GLU A 513 6.04 9.90 -3.50
N GLY A 514 4.91 10.26 -4.11
CA GLY A 514 3.75 10.78 -3.38
C GLY A 514 3.16 9.77 -2.38
N GLN A 515 3.18 8.46 -2.71
CA GLN A 515 2.77 7.41 -1.78
C GLN A 515 3.77 7.25 -0.63
N VAL A 516 5.06 7.30 -0.90
CA VAL A 516 6.13 7.24 0.10
C VAL A 516 6.04 8.44 1.04
N GLN A 517 5.96 9.67 0.50
CA GLN A 517 5.84 10.91 1.28
C GLN A 517 4.61 10.89 2.20
N GLY A 518 3.45 10.52 1.65
CA GLY A 518 2.23 10.39 2.44
C GLY A 518 2.30 9.29 3.50
N GLY A 519 3.07 8.22 3.26
CA GLY A 519 3.36 7.18 4.24
C GLY A 519 4.29 7.67 5.34
N VAL A 520 5.36 8.40 4.99
CA VAL A 520 6.31 9.00 5.93
C VAL A 520 5.59 9.96 6.89
N ALA A 521 4.68 10.80 6.37
CA ALA A 521 3.89 11.70 7.23
C ALA A 521 3.08 10.92 8.29
N GLN A 522 2.46 9.80 7.93
CA GLN A 522 1.78 8.94 8.89
C GLN A 522 2.75 8.18 9.80
N GLY A 523 3.95 7.84 9.32
CA GLY A 523 5.02 7.26 10.14
C GLY A 523 5.51 8.22 11.23
N ILE A 524 5.66 9.51 10.89
CA ILE A 524 5.97 10.59 11.85
C ILE A 524 4.82 10.73 12.85
N GLY A 525 3.57 10.68 12.38
CA GLY A 525 2.38 10.68 13.23
C GLY A 525 2.42 9.58 14.29
N GLY A 526 2.62 8.34 13.85
CA GLY A 526 2.70 7.17 14.75
C GLY A 526 3.91 7.16 15.68
N ALA A 527 4.98 7.90 15.37
CA ALA A 527 6.17 7.98 16.19
C ALA A 527 6.12 9.11 17.24
N LEU A 528 5.46 10.25 16.95
CA LEU A 528 5.57 11.45 17.77
C LEU A 528 4.23 12.00 18.27
N TYR A 529 3.09 11.65 17.67
CA TYR A 529 1.83 12.38 17.86
C TYR A 529 0.61 11.48 18.14
N GLU A 530 0.39 10.48 17.31
CA GLU A 530 -0.87 9.74 17.25
C GLU A 530 -1.03 8.76 18.42
N ARG A 531 -1.92 9.08 19.34
CA ARG A 531 -2.24 8.22 20.49
C ARG A 531 -3.71 8.34 20.84
N MET A 532 -4.41 7.20 20.93
CA MET A 532 -5.77 7.11 21.46
C MET A 532 -5.72 6.87 22.95
N GLU A 533 -6.30 7.78 23.73
CA GLU A 533 -6.31 7.73 25.18
C GLU A 533 -7.68 7.33 25.71
N TYR A 534 -7.71 6.31 26.55
CA TYR A 534 -8.91 5.80 27.21
C TYR A 534 -8.77 5.93 28.72
N ASP A 535 -9.89 6.22 29.40
CA ASP A 535 -9.95 6.12 30.85
C ASP A 535 -10.10 4.66 31.32
N GLU A 536 -10.11 4.46 32.62
CA GLU A 536 -10.24 3.14 33.27
C GLU A 536 -11.60 2.46 33.01
N HIS A 537 -12.58 3.20 32.50
CA HIS A 537 -13.90 2.69 32.12
C HIS A 537 -14.03 2.41 30.62
N GLY A 538 -12.97 2.66 29.82
CA GLY A 538 -12.96 2.47 28.37
C GLY A 538 -13.61 3.64 27.61
N GLN A 539 -13.74 4.82 28.23
CA GLN A 539 -14.17 6.02 27.55
C GLN A 539 -13.00 6.66 26.81
N LEU A 540 -13.15 6.89 25.51
CA LEU A 540 -12.16 7.63 24.71
C LEU A 540 -12.14 9.09 25.15
N LEU A 541 -10.96 9.59 25.53
CA LEU A 541 -10.77 10.92 26.09
C LEU A 541 -10.46 11.97 25.02
N ASN A 542 -9.78 11.60 23.95
CA ASN A 542 -9.29 12.51 22.91
C ASN A 542 -9.98 12.29 21.56
N ALA A 543 -11.31 12.49 21.53
CA ALA A 543 -12.16 12.25 20.35
C ALA A 543 -12.32 13.48 19.44
N SER A 544 -11.27 14.28 19.25
CA SER A 544 -11.28 15.45 18.36
C SER A 544 -9.87 15.77 17.87
N TYR A 545 -9.76 16.52 16.75
CA TYR A 545 -8.45 17.01 16.28
C TYR A 545 -7.81 18.06 17.19
N LEU A 546 -8.50 18.51 18.23
CA LEU A 546 -7.92 19.37 19.24
C LEU A 546 -7.05 18.56 20.22
N ASP A 547 -7.43 17.32 20.49
CA ASP A 547 -6.86 16.47 21.53
C ASP A 547 -6.06 15.30 20.94
N PHE A 548 -6.50 14.72 19.81
CA PHE A 548 -5.75 13.72 19.06
C PHE A 548 -4.82 14.44 18.08
N LEU A 549 -3.54 14.36 18.37
CA LEU A 549 -2.52 15.05 17.58
C LEU A 549 -2.19 14.25 16.33
N MET A 550 -2.01 14.95 15.22
CA MET A 550 -1.45 14.46 13.96
C MET A 550 -0.44 15.48 13.45
N PRO A 551 0.55 15.08 12.65
CA PRO A 551 1.50 16.04 12.10
C PRO A 551 0.80 16.99 11.14
N TYR A 552 1.05 18.28 11.31
CA TYR A 552 0.73 19.32 10.34
C TYR A 552 1.83 19.42 9.29
N ALA A 553 1.63 20.23 8.26
CA ALA A 553 2.62 20.43 7.21
C ALA A 553 3.96 21.04 7.72
N THR A 554 3.95 21.64 8.91
CA THR A 554 5.14 22.20 9.57
C THR A 554 5.99 21.16 10.29
N GLU A 555 5.41 20.03 10.70
CA GLU A 555 6.09 18.93 11.40
C GLU A 555 6.62 17.86 10.44
N VAL A 556 6.14 17.87 9.20
CA VAL A 556 6.68 17.02 8.14
C VAL A 556 7.84 17.75 7.46
N PRO A 557 9.00 17.13 7.25
CA PRO A 557 10.09 17.77 6.50
C PRO A 557 9.61 18.28 5.15
N ARG A 558 10.04 19.48 4.76
CA ARG A 558 9.69 20.06 3.45
C ARG A 558 10.19 19.22 2.29
N GLU A 559 11.31 18.55 2.49
CA GLU A 559 11.92 17.65 1.54
C GLU A 559 12.14 16.32 2.21
N ILE A 560 11.61 15.28 1.60
CA ILE A 560 11.92 13.88 1.90
C ILE A 560 12.74 13.41 0.71
N GLU A 561 14.00 13.09 0.97
CA GLU A 561 14.96 12.64 -0.04
C GLU A 561 14.64 11.19 -0.40
N ILE A 562 14.05 10.95 -1.58
CA ILE A 562 13.64 9.62 -2.02
C ILE A 562 14.50 9.20 -3.20
N ASP A 563 15.02 7.98 -3.11
CA ASP A 563 15.68 7.31 -4.22
C ASP A 563 15.14 5.89 -4.37
N HIS A 564 15.30 5.29 -5.53
CA HIS A 564 14.73 4.01 -5.86
C HIS A 564 15.79 2.98 -6.25
N LEU A 565 15.53 1.73 -5.88
CA LEU A 565 16.06 0.56 -6.56
C LEU A 565 14.93 -0.10 -7.36
N GLU A 566 15.27 -0.76 -8.45
CA GLU A 566 14.33 -1.53 -9.23
C GLU A 566 14.81 -2.98 -9.34
N THR A 567 14.23 -3.86 -8.52
CA THR A 567 14.39 -5.32 -8.63
C THR A 567 13.05 -5.92 -9.08
N PRO A 568 12.84 -6.07 -10.40
CA PRO A 568 11.55 -6.49 -10.93
C PRO A 568 11.09 -7.83 -10.38
N SER A 569 9.80 -7.90 -10.01
CA SER A 569 9.17 -9.16 -9.62
C SER A 569 8.99 -10.08 -10.82
N PRO A 570 9.40 -11.36 -10.75
CA PRO A 570 9.13 -12.33 -11.81
C PRO A 570 7.68 -12.83 -11.82
N LEU A 571 6.86 -12.46 -10.83
CA LEU A 571 5.53 -13.01 -10.60
C LEU A 571 4.42 -12.33 -11.39
N ASN A 572 4.70 -11.19 -12.01
CA ASN A 572 3.71 -10.47 -12.83
C ASN A 572 4.34 -9.86 -14.09
N PRO A 573 3.53 -9.62 -15.15
CA PRO A 573 4.05 -9.21 -16.45
C PRO A 573 4.68 -7.82 -16.49
N LEU A 574 4.45 -6.99 -15.47
CA LEU A 574 4.97 -5.62 -15.38
C LEU A 574 6.24 -5.53 -14.51
N GLY A 575 6.60 -6.61 -13.81
CA GLY A 575 7.73 -6.60 -12.89
C GLY A 575 7.53 -5.70 -11.65
N ILE A 576 6.30 -5.31 -11.36
CA ILE A 576 5.96 -4.36 -10.29
C ILE A 576 5.73 -5.04 -8.95
N LYS A 577 5.93 -4.26 -7.88
CA LYS A 577 5.52 -4.57 -6.51
C LYS A 577 4.67 -3.42 -5.98
N GLY A 578 4.01 -3.59 -4.85
CA GLY A 578 3.18 -2.52 -4.28
C GLY A 578 4.01 -1.44 -3.60
N ALA A 579 3.48 -0.22 -3.53
CA ALA A 579 4.12 0.93 -2.88
C ALA A 579 3.17 1.70 -1.93
N GLY A 580 1.94 1.23 -1.79
CA GLY A 580 0.89 1.99 -1.10
C GLY A 580 1.12 2.17 0.40
N GLU A 581 1.77 1.24 1.07
CA GLU A 581 1.98 1.24 2.52
C GLU A 581 3.44 1.50 2.92
N ALA A 582 4.36 1.45 1.97
CA ALA A 582 5.81 1.50 2.15
C ALA A 582 6.31 2.58 3.14
N GLY A 583 5.94 3.83 2.91
CA GLY A 583 6.47 4.97 3.67
C GLY A 583 6.12 4.98 5.16
N VAL A 584 5.07 4.29 5.60
CA VAL A 584 4.64 4.29 7.01
C VAL A 584 5.35 3.22 7.83
N ILE A 585 5.79 2.14 7.18
CA ILE A 585 6.22 0.92 7.86
C ILE A 585 7.39 1.14 8.83
N PRO A 586 8.52 1.74 8.46
CA PRO A 586 9.66 1.89 9.36
C PRO A 586 9.61 3.17 10.23
N GLY A 587 8.56 4.02 10.08
CA GLY A 587 8.52 5.36 10.67
C GLY A 587 8.75 5.38 12.19
N MET A 588 8.11 4.50 12.94
CA MET A 588 8.30 4.39 14.39
C MET A 588 9.73 3.93 14.74
N ALA A 589 10.24 2.93 14.03
CA ALA A 589 11.55 2.36 14.29
C ALA A 589 12.68 3.34 14.00
N VAL A 590 12.65 3.99 12.85
CA VAL A 590 13.72 4.91 12.43
C VAL A 590 13.79 6.16 13.31
N LEU A 591 12.64 6.69 13.74
CA LEU A 591 12.58 7.84 14.66
C LEU A 591 13.01 7.45 16.07
N ALA A 592 12.59 6.28 16.57
CA ALA A 592 13.09 5.75 17.85
C ALA A 592 14.61 5.63 17.84
N ALA A 593 15.18 5.04 16.80
CA ALA A 593 16.62 4.88 16.65
C ALA A 593 17.38 6.22 16.65
N ALA A 594 16.86 7.23 15.95
CA ALA A 594 17.47 8.55 15.88
C ALA A 594 17.37 9.32 17.21
N ILE A 595 16.24 9.26 17.89
CA ILE A 595 16.04 9.89 19.21
C ILE A 595 16.95 9.23 20.23
N GLU A 596 17.01 7.90 20.25
CA GLU A 596 17.92 7.14 21.10
C GLU A 596 19.38 7.53 20.87
N ASP A 597 19.78 7.68 19.61
CA ASP A 597 21.12 8.10 19.24
C ASP A 597 21.45 9.52 19.70
N ALA A 598 20.47 10.44 19.68
CA ALA A 598 20.62 11.82 20.18
C ALA A 598 20.70 11.88 21.70
N GLU A 599 19.91 11.06 22.42
CA GLU A 599 19.71 11.12 23.87
C GLU A 599 20.69 10.24 24.64
N GLY A 600 21.14 9.12 24.07
CA GLY A 600 22.06 8.18 24.71
C GLY A 600 21.38 7.16 25.64
N PHE A 601 20.07 7.01 25.58
CA PHE A 601 19.31 5.99 26.31
C PHE A 601 18.24 5.35 25.43
N ARG A 602 17.78 4.17 25.80
CA ARG A 602 16.87 3.36 24.97
C ARG A 602 15.46 3.94 24.89
N ILE A 603 14.85 3.83 23.71
CA ILE A 603 13.45 4.19 23.42
C ILE A 603 12.68 2.92 23.12
N ASP A 604 11.85 2.47 24.07
CA ASP A 604 11.13 1.19 24.02
C ASP A 604 9.61 1.37 23.79
N ARG A 605 9.13 2.61 23.70
CA ARG A 605 7.70 2.96 23.52
C ARG A 605 7.51 3.97 22.40
N MET A 606 6.43 3.79 21.61
CA MET A 606 5.97 4.72 20.60
C MET A 606 4.44 4.92 20.68
N PRO A 607 3.93 6.14 20.41
CA PRO A 607 4.67 7.39 20.15
C PRO A 607 5.38 7.91 21.42
N ILE A 608 6.35 8.80 21.19
CA ILE A 608 7.04 9.50 22.27
C ILE A 608 6.79 11.01 22.17
N SER A 609 6.12 11.55 23.18
CA SER A 609 5.87 12.99 23.31
C SER A 609 7.07 13.73 23.93
N PRO A 610 7.19 15.05 23.74
CA PRO A 610 8.19 15.86 24.43
C PRO A 610 8.16 15.69 25.96
N SER A 611 6.97 15.56 26.55
CA SER A 611 6.80 15.32 27.99
C SER A 611 7.39 13.97 28.43
N GLU A 612 7.10 12.91 27.69
CA GLU A 612 7.65 11.58 27.97
C GLU A 612 9.17 11.56 27.78
N LEU A 613 9.68 12.16 26.71
CA LEU A 613 11.12 12.28 26.50
C LEU A 613 11.82 13.07 27.62
N PHE A 614 11.19 14.14 28.10
CA PHE A 614 11.69 14.89 29.25
C PHE A 614 11.76 14.03 30.52
N HIS A 615 10.72 13.24 30.81
CA HIS A 615 10.71 12.34 31.96
C HIS A 615 11.76 11.22 31.83
N LEU A 616 11.97 10.67 30.63
CA LEU A 616 13.04 9.70 30.40
C LEU A 616 14.43 10.31 30.62
N ARG A 617 14.68 11.54 30.18
CA ARG A 617 15.93 12.27 30.52
C ARG A 617 16.14 12.40 32.01
N GLN A 618 15.09 12.72 32.77
CA GLN A 618 15.20 12.83 34.23
C GLN A 618 15.50 11.47 34.89
N ALA A 619 14.86 10.41 34.44
CA ALA A 619 15.10 9.04 34.90
C ALA A 619 16.54 8.60 34.55
N HIS A 620 17.00 8.89 33.34
CA HIS A 620 18.37 8.62 32.93
C HIS A 620 19.40 9.36 33.81
N ALA A 621 19.17 10.65 34.07
CA ALA A 621 20.05 11.45 34.95
C ALA A 621 20.11 10.92 36.39
N ARG A 622 19.06 10.20 36.88
CA ARG A 622 19.04 9.53 38.16
C ARG A 622 19.63 8.11 38.14
N GLY A 623 20.09 7.63 36.97
CA GLY A 623 20.61 6.26 36.81
C GLY A 623 19.53 5.17 36.84
N GLU A 624 18.28 5.53 36.57
CA GLU A 624 17.13 4.61 36.53
C GLU A 624 16.90 3.94 35.17
N LEU A 625 17.62 4.41 34.13
CA LEU A 625 17.53 3.86 32.78
C LEU A 625 18.85 3.21 32.34
N HIS A 626 18.78 2.15 31.55
CA HIS A 626 19.95 1.52 30.96
C HIS A 626 20.71 2.47 30.03
N TYR A 627 22.01 2.57 30.25
CA TYR A 627 22.91 3.40 29.44
C TYR A 627 23.33 2.67 28.16
N LEU A 628 23.31 3.35 27.03
CA LEU A 628 23.95 2.84 25.82
C LEU A 628 25.47 3.03 25.96
N SER A 629 26.23 1.94 26.02
CA SER A 629 27.69 2.03 26.21
C SER A 629 28.36 2.55 24.93
N ARG A 630 28.60 3.86 24.87
CA ARG A 630 29.40 4.48 23.79
C ARG A 630 30.89 4.57 24.12
N ASN A 631 31.29 4.17 25.35
CA ASN A 631 32.69 4.23 25.77
C ASN A 631 33.36 2.87 25.62
N ARG A 632 34.05 2.64 24.50
CA ARG A 632 34.83 1.43 24.22
C ARG A 632 35.97 1.17 25.23
N ASN A 633 36.22 2.06 26.20
CA ASN A 633 37.38 2.01 27.09
C ASN A 633 37.04 2.00 28.60
N ASP A 634 35.79 1.77 28.99
CA ASP A 634 35.45 1.67 30.43
C ASP A 634 35.39 0.19 30.85
N PRO A 635 36.38 -0.31 31.64
CA PRO A 635 36.44 -1.71 32.05
C PRO A 635 35.41 -2.11 33.12
N THR A 636 34.60 -1.19 33.59
CA THR A 636 33.65 -1.46 34.71
C THR A 636 32.32 -2.01 34.26
N HIS A 637 31.96 -2.00 32.96
CA HIS A 637 30.68 -2.43 32.40
C HIS A 637 30.56 -3.92 32.04
N HIS A 638 31.63 -4.71 32.14
CA HIS A 638 31.55 -6.15 31.85
C HIS A 638 30.89 -6.99 32.95
N GLU A 639 30.69 -6.47 34.15
CA GLU A 639 30.16 -7.25 35.29
C GLU A 639 28.64 -7.13 35.50
N GLU A 640 27.96 -6.11 34.97
CA GLU A 640 26.51 -5.93 35.21
C GLU A 640 25.59 -6.61 34.18
N ASN A 641 26.08 -6.96 33.01
CA ASN A 641 25.28 -7.63 31.94
C ASN A 641 25.17 -9.15 32.09
N GLN A 642 25.65 -9.74 33.20
CA GLN A 642 25.56 -11.19 33.49
C GLN A 642 24.56 -11.55 34.59
N ARG A 643 23.66 -10.66 34.97
CA ARG A 643 22.61 -11.01 35.94
C ARG A 643 21.22 -10.95 35.37
#